data_98ad15bae32b8dbf0b0ad95ef2c0ce26
#
_entry.id   98ad15bae32b8dbf0b0ad95ef2c0ce26
#
_cell.length_a   1.000
_cell.length_b   1.000
_cell.length_c   1.000
_cell.angle_alpha   90.00
_cell.angle_beta   90.00
_cell.angle_gamma   90.00
#
_symmetry.space_group_name_H-M   'P 1'
#
loop_
_entity.id
_entity.type
_entity.pdbx_description
1 polymer ?
#
loop_
_entity_poly.entity_id
_entity_poly.type
_entity_poly.pdbx_seq_one_letter_code
_entity_poly.pdbx_strand_id
1 'polypeptide(L)'
;MRKLFVSITLGTAALLCVSCQNKPSTEFSYTVDKFYDLEILRYQVPGFDELTLQQKTLAYYLSEAALQGRDILYDQNGKYNLRIRRTLEALYTQYKGPRDTEEFQNFEKYLKRVWFSNGIHHHYSEDKFLPEFSQEWFCNACKEAQVAIPEEILPVMFDPSVMPKRTNQQDGQDLVLTSAGNYYEGVTQAEAEAYYAAHKDTSAEPMWIGLNSKLVKENGEVVEKTYKVGGMYGEALEKVVYWLEKALPYAEDDAQREAIEKMIEFNKTGDLKTFNEYCIAWVKDLNSRVDYVNGFTEVYTDPLGITGAWEAMVNFKDMEATKRTSIISANAQWFEDHSTTDPKYKKEEVKGVSAKVITAVILGGDCYPATPIGINLPNANWIRKEYGSKSVTIDNLMHAYNEAAKGNGFNEEFMIDDATRHLYEQYGSMCGDLHTDLHECVGHGSGKLLPGVSKDALKEHASTIEEARADLFGLYFMADPKLVELGLLPNGEAYKAFYYQQMMNGLMTQLVRIEPGKDVEEAHMRNRQLIAQWVYRHAENGEVEIVERDGKHYLQINDYEGLRRLYGQLLAEIQRITSEGDYAAAKAMVEAYAVKVDQPLHKEILERYAHLNLAPYKGFVNPVYTPVYDKDGNITDVKIDYTEGYTEQHLRYSRDYSWLPDIN
;
A
#
# COMPACT_ATOMS: atom_id res chain seq x y z
N MET A 1 36.63 75.36 48.07
CA MET A 1 35.94 75.69 46.83
C MET A 1 36.34 74.64 45.79
N ARG A 2 35.71 73.52 45.82
CA ARG A 2 36.06 72.42 44.96
C ARG A 2 34.96 72.28 43.86
N LYS A 3 35.39 72.37 42.62
CA LYS A 3 34.54 72.12 41.45
C LYS A 3 34.36 70.59 41.25
N LEU A 4 33.14 70.13 41.19
CA LEU A 4 32.78 68.76 40.87
C LEU A 4 32.60 68.68 39.36
N PHE A 5 33.37 67.86 38.70
CA PHE A 5 33.18 67.46 37.31
C PHE A 5 32.24 66.22 37.28
N VAL A 6 31.11 66.33 36.55
CA VAL A 6 30.26 65.21 36.26
C VAL A 6 30.61 64.73 34.83
N SER A 7 31.18 63.53 34.75
CA SER A 7 31.42 62.85 33.48
C SER A 7 30.17 62.05 33.10
N ILE A 8 29.60 62.39 31.96
CA ILE A 8 28.52 61.60 31.33
C ILE A 8 29.17 60.54 30.42
N THR A 9 29.07 59.25 30.79
CA THR A 9 29.44 58.11 29.95
C THR A 9 28.26 57.71 29.15
N LEU A 10 28.31 57.90 27.80
CA LEU A 10 27.39 57.29 26.86
C LEU A 10 27.70 55.81 26.79
N GLY A 11 26.77 55.01 27.27
CA GLY A 11 26.79 53.56 27.05
C GLY A 11 26.16 53.22 25.70
N THR A 12 26.98 52.80 24.75
CA THR A 12 26.54 52.14 23.51
C THR A 12 26.04 50.75 23.83
N ALA A 13 24.72 50.56 23.80
CA ALA A 13 24.11 49.23 23.82
C ALA A 13 24.31 48.56 22.47
N ALA A 14 25.25 47.63 22.41
CA ALA A 14 25.37 46.70 21.28
C ALA A 14 24.22 45.69 21.34
N LEU A 15 23.26 45.80 20.44
CA LEU A 15 22.29 44.73 20.18
C LEU A 15 23.05 43.54 19.59
N LEU A 16 23.27 42.51 20.41
CA LEU A 16 23.63 41.18 19.95
C LEU A 16 22.40 40.56 19.32
N CYS A 17 22.29 40.64 18.00
CA CYS A 17 21.42 39.75 17.23
C CYS A 17 21.97 38.33 17.41
N VAL A 18 21.36 37.55 18.31
CA VAL A 18 21.54 36.12 18.35
C VAL A 18 20.78 35.58 17.14
N SER A 19 21.50 35.36 16.02
CA SER A 19 21.01 34.55 14.95
C SER A 19 20.89 33.13 15.52
N CYS A 20 19.68 32.67 15.78
CA CYS A 20 19.40 31.27 15.93
C CYS A 20 19.74 30.60 14.58
N GLN A 21 20.98 30.16 14.44
CA GLN A 21 21.28 29.12 13.46
C GLN A 21 20.57 27.85 13.95
N ASN A 22 19.43 27.55 13.37
CA ASN A 22 18.87 26.22 13.43
C ASN A 22 19.97 25.27 12.91
N LYS A 23 20.59 24.52 13.83
CA LYS A 23 21.34 23.33 13.43
C LYS A 23 20.35 22.48 12.66
N PRO A 24 20.67 21.98 11.46
CA PRO A 24 19.82 21.01 10.79
C PRO A 24 19.60 19.87 11.79
N SER A 25 18.35 19.52 12.05
CA SER A 25 18.02 18.34 12.84
C SER A 25 18.68 17.16 12.15
N THR A 26 19.41 16.34 12.88
CA THR A 26 20.00 15.09 12.39
C THR A 26 18.94 14.01 12.28
N GLU A 27 17.69 14.33 12.53
CA GLU A 27 16.55 13.44 12.46
C GLU A 27 16.06 13.28 11.04
N PHE A 28 15.80 12.02 10.63
CA PHE A 28 15.27 11.69 9.31
C PHE A 28 13.84 12.23 9.17
N SER A 29 13.60 13.04 8.13
CA SER A 29 12.26 13.59 7.86
C SER A 29 11.47 12.64 6.98
N TYR A 30 10.43 12.04 7.50
CA TYR A 30 9.56 11.13 6.75
C TYR A 30 8.62 11.87 5.80
N THR A 31 8.09 13.04 6.16
CA THR A 31 7.23 13.84 5.28
C THR A 31 8.08 14.67 4.30
N VAL A 32 7.75 14.58 3.01
CA VAL A 32 8.45 15.25 1.91
C VAL A 32 7.64 16.41 1.34
N ASP A 33 6.33 16.18 1.08
CA ASP A 33 5.45 17.15 0.46
C ASP A 33 3.99 16.90 0.88
N LYS A 34 3.13 17.92 0.74
CA LYS A 34 1.69 17.82 0.99
C LYS A 34 0.94 18.73 0.04
N PHE A 35 -0.02 18.19 -0.69
CA PHE A 35 -0.85 18.94 -1.64
C PHE A 35 -2.22 18.24 -1.81
N TYR A 36 -3.29 19.01 -1.92
CA TYR A 36 -4.66 18.51 -1.93
C TYR A 36 -4.93 17.54 -0.76
N ASP A 37 -5.41 16.36 -1.07
CA ASP A 37 -5.70 15.24 -0.17
C ASP A 37 -4.53 14.25 -0.02
N LEU A 38 -3.33 14.63 -0.49
CA LEU A 38 -2.16 13.78 -0.61
C LEU A 38 -1.02 14.24 0.29
N GLU A 39 -0.36 13.30 0.95
CA GLU A 39 0.90 13.47 1.67
C GLU A 39 1.96 12.54 1.09
N ILE A 40 3.11 13.10 0.75
CA ILE A 40 4.23 12.33 0.22
C ILE A 40 5.23 12.07 1.32
N LEU A 41 5.55 10.81 1.50
CA LEU A 41 6.50 10.31 2.47
C LEU A 41 7.78 9.80 1.81
N ARG A 42 8.82 9.62 2.62
CA ARG A 42 9.98 8.81 2.26
C ARG A 42 10.13 7.69 3.27
N TYR A 43 10.78 6.63 2.86
CA TYR A 43 11.05 5.48 3.71
C TYR A 43 12.55 5.19 3.78
N GLN A 44 12.98 4.64 4.90
CA GLN A 44 14.33 4.09 5.06
C GLN A 44 14.36 2.62 4.63
N VAL A 45 15.55 2.12 4.34
CA VAL A 45 15.80 0.73 3.95
C VAL A 45 16.73 0.08 4.98
N PRO A 46 16.20 -0.20 6.20
CA PRO A 46 17.01 -0.80 7.25
C PRO A 46 17.52 -2.17 6.85
N GLY A 47 18.74 -2.53 7.26
CA GLY A 47 19.35 -3.80 6.92
C GLY A 47 20.01 -3.86 5.53
N PHE A 48 19.93 -2.81 4.70
CA PHE A 48 20.59 -2.80 3.39
C PHE A 48 22.12 -2.91 3.51
N ASP A 49 22.71 -2.29 4.51
CA ASP A 49 24.16 -2.35 4.74
C ASP A 49 24.66 -3.76 5.14
N GLU A 50 23.76 -4.59 5.63
CA GLU A 50 24.04 -5.99 5.99
C GLU A 50 24.04 -6.94 4.78
N LEU A 51 23.52 -6.49 3.64
CA LEU A 51 23.51 -7.26 2.41
C LEU A 51 24.96 -7.46 1.91
N THR A 52 25.23 -8.65 1.41
CA THR A 52 26.50 -8.91 0.70
C THR A 52 26.62 -8.05 -0.54
N LEU A 53 27.81 -7.86 -1.07
CA LEU A 53 28.03 -7.13 -2.32
C LEU A 53 27.22 -7.73 -3.48
N GLN A 54 27.13 -9.07 -3.56
CA GLN A 54 26.30 -9.76 -4.55
C GLN A 54 24.82 -9.33 -4.42
N GLN A 55 24.27 -9.35 -3.21
CA GLN A 55 22.88 -8.98 -2.93
C GLN A 55 22.61 -7.49 -3.19
N LYS A 56 23.52 -6.59 -2.79
CA LYS A 56 23.42 -5.15 -3.09
C LYS A 56 23.44 -4.90 -4.61
N THR A 57 24.28 -5.60 -5.34
CA THR A 57 24.39 -5.48 -6.80
C THR A 57 23.15 -6.02 -7.49
N LEU A 58 22.63 -7.16 -7.02
CA LEU A 58 21.38 -7.75 -7.49
C LEU A 58 20.22 -6.78 -7.27
N ALA A 59 20.04 -6.26 -6.04
CA ALA A 59 19.00 -5.32 -5.69
C ALA A 59 19.08 -4.04 -6.54
N TYR A 60 20.29 -3.52 -6.81
CA TYR A 60 20.48 -2.37 -7.67
C TYR A 60 20.01 -2.64 -9.12
N TYR A 61 20.44 -3.74 -9.74
CA TYR A 61 20.05 -4.04 -11.12
C TYR A 61 18.55 -4.35 -11.26
N LEU A 62 17.96 -5.04 -10.28
CA LEU A 62 16.52 -5.27 -10.23
C LEU A 62 15.76 -3.95 -10.04
N SER A 63 16.29 -3.00 -9.25
CA SER A 63 15.70 -1.67 -9.06
C SER A 63 15.74 -0.86 -10.36
N GLU A 64 16.83 -0.92 -11.12
CA GLU A 64 16.88 -0.31 -12.44
C GLU A 64 15.84 -0.93 -13.38
N ALA A 65 15.70 -2.27 -13.40
CA ALA A 65 14.65 -2.93 -14.19
C ALA A 65 13.24 -2.49 -13.79
N ALA A 66 12.98 -2.32 -12.48
CA ALA A 66 11.67 -1.90 -11.96
C ALA A 66 11.24 -0.52 -12.45
N LEU A 67 12.17 0.40 -12.69
CA LEU A 67 11.87 1.76 -13.10
C LEU A 67 11.65 1.92 -14.62
N GLN A 68 12.14 0.97 -15.44
CA GLN A 68 12.05 1.06 -16.91
C GLN A 68 10.60 1.01 -17.43
N GLY A 69 9.70 0.33 -16.73
CA GLY A 69 8.29 0.19 -17.12
C GLY A 69 7.40 1.38 -16.73
N ARG A 70 7.94 2.46 -16.19
CA ARG A 70 7.16 3.60 -15.67
C ARG A 70 6.13 4.15 -16.65
N ASP A 71 6.50 4.33 -17.91
CA ASP A 71 5.61 4.89 -18.92
C ASP A 71 4.43 3.97 -19.25
N ILE A 72 4.58 2.65 -19.06
CA ILE A 72 3.54 1.66 -19.35
C ILE A 72 2.28 1.95 -18.55
N LEU A 73 2.41 2.19 -17.24
CA LEU A 73 1.26 2.44 -16.39
C LEU A 73 0.54 3.75 -16.74
N TYR A 74 1.27 4.82 -17.12
CA TYR A 74 0.63 6.04 -17.59
C TYR A 74 -0.24 5.80 -18.82
N ASP A 75 0.25 5.01 -19.77
CA ASP A 75 -0.49 4.66 -20.99
C ASP A 75 -1.68 3.74 -20.68
N GLN A 76 -1.51 2.74 -19.82
CA GLN A 76 -2.59 1.86 -19.36
C GLN A 76 -3.71 2.62 -18.65
N ASN A 77 -3.36 3.62 -17.83
CA ASN A 77 -4.33 4.46 -17.11
C ASN A 77 -5.08 5.47 -18.02
N GLY A 78 -4.64 5.65 -19.25
CA GLY A 78 -5.33 6.49 -20.22
C GLY A 78 -4.47 6.88 -21.43
N LYS A 79 -5.02 6.70 -22.60
CA LYS A 79 -4.37 6.90 -23.90
C LYS A 79 -3.58 8.22 -24.05
N TYR A 80 -4.00 9.29 -23.37
CA TYR A 80 -3.38 10.61 -23.48
C TYR A 80 -2.49 10.98 -22.29
N ASN A 81 -2.36 10.15 -21.28
CA ASN A 81 -1.66 10.49 -20.05
C ASN A 81 -0.17 10.77 -20.23
N LEU A 82 0.52 10.02 -21.11
CA LEU A 82 1.94 10.29 -21.43
C LEU A 82 2.11 11.68 -22.06
N ARG A 83 1.26 12.01 -23.02
CA ARG A 83 1.26 13.29 -23.71
C ARG A 83 0.94 14.45 -22.77
N ILE A 84 -0.07 14.30 -21.91
CA ILE A 84 -0.43 15.28 -20.88
C ILE A 84 0.75 15.48 -19.91
N ARG A 85 1.27 14.40 -19.32
CA ARG A 85 2.41 14.48 -18.40
C ARG A 85 3.58 15.24 -19.02
N ARG A 86 4.02 14.86 -20.21
CA ARG A 86 5.17 15.47 -20.89
C ARG A 86 4.94 16.95 -21.21
N THR A 87 3.73 17.33 -21.60
CA THR A 87 3.38 18.74 -21.85
C THR A 87 3.43 19.55 -20.56
N LEU A 88 2.89 19.00 -19.45
CA LEU A 88 2.93 19.65 -18.14
C LEU A 88 4.38 19.78 -17.61
N GLU A 89 5.19 18.74 -17.73
CA GLU A 89 6.60 18.74 -17.33
C GLU A 89 7.44 19.73 -18.16
N ALA A 90 7.19 19.80 -19.46
CA ALA A 90 7.84 20.77 -20.34
C ALA A 90 7.47 22.22 -19.95
N LEU A 91 6.20 22.48 -19.68
CA LEU A 91 5.78 23.79 -19.18
C LEU A 91 6.44 24.09 -17.83
N TYR A 92 6.39 23.16 -16.86
CA TYR A 92 6.98 23.36 -15.53
C TYR A 92 8.46 23.74 -15.60
N THR A 93 9.23 23.05 -16.45
CA THR A 93 10.67 23.27 -16.59
C THR A 93 11.03 24.52 -17.38
N GLN A 94 10.23 24.90 -18.39
CA GLN A 94 10.52 26.02 -19.30
C GLN A 94 9.85 27.33 -18.91
N TYR A 95 8.89 27.29 -17.98
CA TYR A 95 8.15 28.49 -17.54
C TYR A 95 9.06 29.50 -16.84
N LYS A 96 9.02 30.73 -17.31
CA LYS A 96 9.84 31.87 -16.81
C LYS A 96 9.03 32.96 -16.12
N GLY A 97 7.70 32.81 -16.09
CA GLY A 97 6.82 33.73 -15.41
C GLY A 97 6.87 33.58 -13.87
N PRO A 98 6.11 34.41 -13.14
CA PRO A 98 6.06 34.34 -11.67
C PRO A 98 5.40 33.03 -11.22
N ARG A 99 6.09 32.31 -10.31
CA ARG A 99 5.65 31.01 -9.78
C ARG A 99 4.82 31.14 -8.50
N ASP A 100 4.69 32.34 -7.96
CA ASP A 100 3.91 32.66 -6.77
C ASP A 100 2.45 33.07 -7.09
N THR A 101 2.05 33.04 -8.35
CA THR A 101 0.66 33.28 -8.75
C THR A 101 -0.22 32.07 -8.46
N GLU A 102 -1.50 32.30 -8.16
CA GLU A 102 -2.50 31.26 -7.90
C GLU A 102 -2.60 30.26 -9.07
N GLU A 103 -2.62 30.74 -10.29
CA GLU A 103 -2.66 29.93 -11.52
C GLU A 103 -1.46 28.96 -11.60
N PHE A 104 -0.23 29.47 -11.37
CA PHE A 104 0.95 28.61 -11.40
C PHE A 104 0.97 27.62 -10.23
N GLN A 105 0.59 28.04 -9.03
CA GLN A 105 0.53 27.12 -7.87
C GLN A 105 -0.50 26.01 -8.09
N ASN A 106 -1.66 26.32 -8.64
CA ASN A 106 -2.67 25.32 -9.00
C ASN A 106 -2.20 24.40 -10.14
N PHE A 107 -1.45 24.92 -11.10
CA PHE A 107 -0.80 24.13 -12.14
C PHE A 107 0.24 23.17 -11.54
N GLU A 108 1.10 23.63 -10.67
CA GLU A 108 2.09 22.78 -10.00
C GLU A 108 1.43 21.66 -9.19
N LYS A 109 0.38 21.96 -8.42
CA LYS A 109 -0.39 20.98 -7.68
C LYS A 109 -1.04 19.94 -8.60
N TYR A 110 -1.60 20.39 -9.73
CA TYR A 110 -2.20 19.50 -10.73
C TYR A 110 -1.15 18.55 -11.34
N LEU A 111 0.03 19.05 -11.71
CA LEU A 111 1.13 18.24 -12.19
C LEU A 111 1.57 17.20 -11.15
N LYS A 112 1.72 17.59 -9.89
CA LYS A 112 2.03 16.70 -8.78
C LYS A 112 0.97 15.60 -8.61
N ARG A 113 -0.30 15.93 -8.79
CA ARG A 113 -1.41 15.00 -8.73
C ARG A 113 -1.41 14.01 -9.90
N VAL A 114 -1.08 14.49 -11.11
CA VAL A 114 -0.89 13.63 -12.30
C VAL A 114 0.25 12.63 -12.09
N TRP A 115 1.34 13.04 -11.48
CA TRP A 115 2.43 12.14 -11.11
C TRP A 115 1.98 11.10 -10.09
N PHE A 116 1.24 11.53 -9.06
CA PHE A 116 0.78 10.63 -8.00
C PHE A 116 -0.16 9.53 -8.51
N SER A 117 -1.07 9.92 -9.37
CA SER A 117 -2.11 9.01 -9.89
C SER A 117 -1.69 8.27 -11.17
N ASN A 118 -0.44 8.45 -11.64
CA ASN A 118 0.03 7.95 -12.93
C ASN A 118 -0.96 8.29 -14.07
N GLY A 119 -1.53 9.50 -14.04
CA GLY A 119 -2.53 9.99 -15.00
C GLY A 119 -3.46 11.02 -14.40
N ILE A 120 -4.54 11.35 -15.11
CA ILE A 120 -5.49 12.43 -14.77
C ILE A 120 -6.69 11.96 -13.93
N HIS A 121 -6.70 10.71 -13.49
CA HIS A 121 -7.78 10.16 -12.67
C HIS A 121 -7.26 9.85 -11.27
N HIS A 122 -8.08 10.11 -10.27
CA HIS A 122 -7.73 9.86 -8.87
C HIS A 122 -7.42 8.37 -8.64
N HIS A 123 -6.28 8.10 -8.01
CA HIS A 123 -5.75 6.74 -7.83
C HIS A 123 -6.68 5.79 -7.06
N TYR A 124 -7.61 6.33 -6.24
CA TYR A 124 -8.53 5.55 -5.42
C TYR A 124 -9.99 5.62 -5.91
N SER A 125 -10.54 6.83 -6.14
CA SER A 125 -11.94 6.97 -6.58
C SER A 125 -12.16 6.71 -8.06
N GLU A 126 -11.11 6.62 -8.86
CA GLU A 126 -11.13 6.44 -10.31
C GLU A 126 -11.71 7.66 -11.09
N ASP A 127 -12.14 8.70 -10.39
CA ASP A 127 -12.74 9.89 -11.02
C ASP A 127 -11.68 10.81 -11.59
N LYS A 128 -11.98 11.44 -12.73
CA LYS A 128 -11.12 12.47 -13.28
C LYS A 128 -11.08 13.69 -12.38
N PHE A 129 -9.89 14.17 -12.05
CA PHE A 129 -9.71 15.45 -11.40
C PHE A 129 -9.43 16.55 -12.43
N LEU A 130 -10.11 17.69 -12.26
CA LEU A 130 -9.99 18.82 -13.16
C LEU A 130 -8.88 19.78 -12.72
N PRO A 131 -8.23 20.51 -13.67
CA PRO A 131 -7.35 21.61 -13.34
C PRO A 131 -8.07 22.73 -12.58
N GLU A 132 -7.43 23.31 -11.57
CA GLU A 132 -7.90 24.51 -10.86
C GLU A 132 -7.28 25.81 -11.43
N PHE A 133 -6.51 25.69 -12.51
CA PHE A 133 -6.03 26.78 -13.34
C PHE A 133 -6.84 26.86 -14.63
N SER A 134 -6.92 28.06 -15.22
CA SER A 134 -7.72 28.27 -16.44
C SER A 134 -7.03 27.71 -17.68
N GLN A 135 -7.84 27.22 -18.64
CA GLN A 135 -7.33 26.79 -19.94
C GLN A 135 -6.65 27.95 -20.68
N GLU A 136 -7.18 29.18 -20.54
CA GLU A 136 -6.59 30.36 -21.14
C GLU A 136 -5.19 30.64 -20.60
N TRP A 137 -5.00 30.60 -19.27
CA TRP A 137 -3.69 30.77 -18.67
C TRP A 137 -2.73 29.67 -19.15
N PHE A 138 -3.16 28.42 -19.20
CA PHE A 138 -2.35 27.28 -19.63
C PHE A 138 -1.86 27.45 -21.06
N CYS A 139 -2.76 27.84 -22.00
CA CYS A 139 -2.40 28.08 -23.38
C CYS A 139 -1.41 29.24 -23.53
N ASN A 140 -1.62 30.35 -22.79
CA ASN A 140 -0.71 31.49 -22.80
C ASN A 140 0.65 31.16 -22.22
N ALA A 141 0.70 30.46 -21.09
CA ALA A 141 1.94 30.02 -20.43
C ALA A 141 2.75 29.07 -21.33
N CYS A 142 2.10 28.10 -21.97
CA CYS A 142 2.76 27.21 -22.94
C CYS A 142 3.32 27.98 -24.14
N LYS A 143 2.56 28.95 -24.68
CA LYS A 143 3.02 29.80 -25.80
C LYS A 143 4.25 30.62 -25.40
N GLU A 144 4.25 31.23 -24.22
CA GLU A 144 5.38 32.01 -23.72
C GLU A 144 6.60 31.13 -23.42
N ALA A 145 6.37 29.92 -22.92
CA ALA A 145 7.40 28.94 -22.67
C ALA A 145 7.87 28.18 -23.92
N GLN A 146 7.26 28.44 -25.10
CA GLN A 146 7.50 27.75 -26.35
C GLN A 146 7.25 26.20 -26.26
N VAL A 147 6.28 25.81 -25.47
CA VAL A 147 5.82 24.43 -25.35
C VAL A 147 4.65 24.19 -26.30
N ALA A 148 4.77 23.21 -27.17
CA ALA A 148 3.68 22.80 -28.05
C ALA A 148 2.58 22.09 -27.26
N ILE A 149 1.32 22.44 -27.53
CA ILE A 149 0.15 21.78 -26.94
C ILE A 149 -0.49 20.92 -28.04
N PRO A 150 -0.53 19.59 -27.88
CA PRO A 150 -1.37 18.74 -28.72
C PRO A 150 -2.85 19.10 -28.49
N GLU A 151 -3.58 19.42 -29.57
CA GLU A 151 -4.97 19.93 -29.44
C GLU A 151 -5.91 18.96 -28.72
N GLU A 152 -5.71 17.67 -28.88
CA GLU A 152 -6.52 16.61 -28.29
C GLU A 152 -6.45 16.54 -26.76
N ILE A 153 -5.39 17.04 -26.11
CA ILE A 153 -5.29 16.98 -24.65
C ILE A 153 -6.15 18.03 -23.94
N LEU A 154 -6.50 19.13 -24.61
CA LEU A 154 -7.27 20.20 -23.98
C LEU A 154 -8.66 19.75 -23.54
N PRO A 155 -9.51 19.10 -24.38
CA PRO A 155 -10.78 18.59 -23.91
C PRO A 155 -10.60 17.46 -22.89
N VAL A 156 -9.57 16.65 -23.01
CA VAL A 156 -9.28 15.57 -22.04
C VAL A 156 -8.96 16.15 -20.65
N MET A 157 -8.23 17.24 -20.57
CA MET A 157 -7.89 17.90 -19.30
C MET A 157 -9.03 18.73 -18.71
N PHE A 158 -9.72 19.53 -19.55
CA PHE A 158 -10.61 20.60 -19.06
C PHE A 158 -12.11 20.29 -19.18
N ASP A 159 -12.55 19.37 -20.04
CA ASP A 159 -13.97 19.02 -20.15
C ASP A 159 -14.32 17.86 -19.20
N PRO A 160 -15.17 18.08 -18.17
CA PRO A 160 -15.53 17.04 -17.22
C PRO A 160 -16.26 15.84 -17.83
N SER A 161 -16.87 16.00 -19.02
CA SER A 161 -17.62 14.94 -19.70
C SER A 161 -16.73 13.99 -20.53
N VAL A 162 -15.49 14.40 -20.83
CA VAL A 162 -14.56 13.62 -21.63
C VAL A 162 -13.74 12.72 -20.71
N MET A 163 -13.82 11.40 -20.88
CA MET A 163 -13.11 10.41 -20.06
C MET A 163 -13.30 10.65 -18.54
N PRO A 164 -14.54 10.67 -18.03
CA PRO A 164 -14.81 11.09 -16.66
C PRO A 164 -14.31 10.11 -15.61
N LYS A 165 -14.09 8.84 -15.98
CA LYS A 165 -13.72 7.77 -15.07
C LYS A 165 -12.64 6.86 -15.68
N ARG A 166 -11.61 6.48 -14.90
CA ARG A 166 -10.56 5.56 -15.37
C ARG A 166 -11.14 4.17 -15.58
N THR A 167 -11.77 3.62 -14.54
CA THR A 167 -12.40 2.31 -14.54
C THR A 167 -13.85 2.47 -14.13
N ASN A 168 -14.79 2.29 -15.06
CA ASN A 168 -16.20 2.32 -14.75
C ASN A 168 -16.71 0.92 -14.43
N GLN A 169 -17.47 0.78 -13.34
CA GLN A 169 -18.08 -0.48 -12.90
C GLN A 169 -19.59 -0.33 -12.63
N GLN A 170 -20.24 0.69 -13.24
CA GLN A 170 -21.66 0.93 -13.03
C GLN A 170 -22.52 -0.04 -13.82
N ASP A 171 -23.45 -0.71 -13.14
CA ASP A 171 -24.40 -1.61 -13.76
C ASP A 171 -25.22 -0.95 -14.89
N GLY A 172 -25.43 -1.69 -15.99
CA GLY A 172 -26.25 -1.26 -17.11
C GLY A 172 -25.54 -0.33 -18.10
N GLN A 173 -24.25 -0.07 -17.94
CA GLN A 173 -23.41 0.63 -18.90
C GLN A 173 -22.45 -0.33 -19.61
N ASP A 174 -21.96 0.05 -20.78
CA ASP A 174 -20.82 -0.65 -21.40
C ASP A 174 -19.55 -0.22 -20.66
N LEU A 175 -19.01 -1.12 -19.84
CA LEU A 175 -17.87 -0.85 -18.96
C LEU A 175 -16.59 -0.50 -19.75
N VAL A 176 -16.44 -1.09 -20.95
CA VAL A 176 -15.27 -0.87 -21.82
C VAL A 176 -15.33 0.51 -22.46
N LEU A 177 -16.48 0.87 -23.08
CA LEU A 177 -16.61 2.16 -23.77
C LEU A 177 -16.68 3.35 -22.83
N THR A 178 -17.06 3.16 -21.58
CA THR A 178 -17.21 4.22 -20.58
C THR A 178 -16.00 4.38 -19.64
N SER A 179 -14.98 3.51 -19.78
CA SER A 179 -13.72 3.58 -19.06
C SER A 179 -12.65 4.30 -19.92
N ALA A 180 -11.84 5.13 -19.26
CA ALA A 180 -10.70 5.82 -19.89
C ALA A 180 -9.42 4.97 -19.94
N GLY A 181 -9.37 3.87 -19.18
CA GLY A 181 -8.26 2.91 -19.18
C GLY A 181 -7.99 2.37 -20.58
N ASN A 182 -6.73 2.33 -20.99
CA ASN A 182 -6.31 2.06 -22.37
C ASN A 182 -6.08 0.57 -22.66
N TYR A 183 -6.93 -0.30 -22.11
CA TYR A 183 -6.87 -1.75 -22.31
C TYR A 183 -7.66 -2.22 -23.53
N TYR A 184 -8.56 -1.38 -24.05
CA TYR A 184 -9.45 -1.67 -25.18
C TYR A 184 -9.45 -0.50 -26.16
N GLU A 185 -9.53 -0.81 -27.47
CA GLU A 185 -9.66 0.24 -28.50
C GLU A 185 -10.59 -0.20 -29.62
N GLY A 186 -11.68 0.55 -29.82
CA GLY A 186 -12.68 0.25 -30.85
C GLY A 186 -13.50 -1.02 -30.59
N VAL A 187 -13.47 -1.56 -29.36
CA VAL A 187 -14.13 -2.79 -28.92
C VAL A 187 -15.23 -2.44 -27.92
N THR A 188 -16.38 -3.05 -28.03
CA THR A 188 -17.45 -2.98 -27.01
C THR A 188 -17.22 -4.04 -25.93
N GLN A 189 -17.86 -3.88 -24.76
CA GLN A 189 -17.82 -4.89 -23.69
C GLN A 189 -18.26 -6.27 -24.20
N ALA A 190 -19.37 -6.35 -24.94
CA ALA A 190 -19.89 -7.60 -25.46
C ALA A 190 -18.90 -8.29 -26.43
N GLU A 191 -18.18 -7.52 -27.26
CA GLU A 191 -17.16 -8.06 -28.16
C GLU A 191 -15.94 -8.58 -27.39
N ALA A 192 -15.50 -7.84 -26.38
CA ALA A 192 -14.39 -8.26 -25.51
C ALA A 192 -14.73 -9.54 -24.74
N GLU A 193 -15.90 -9.59 -24.11
CA GLU A 193 -16.36 -10.77 -23.37
C GLU A 193 -16.50 -12.00 -24.29
N ALA A 194 -17.02 -11.82 -25.50
CA ALA A 194 -17.14 -12.90 -26.50
C ALA A 194 -15.75 -13.41 -26.95
N TYR A 195 -14.80 -12.49 -27.17
CA TYR A 195 -13.44 -12.84 -27.53
C TYR A 195 -12.77 -13.67 -26.44
N TYR A 196 -12.78 -13.20 -25.20
CA TYR A 196 -12.15 -13.89 -24.08
C TYR A 196 -12.85 -15.21 -23.75
N ALA A 197 -14.18 -15.30 -23.87
CA ALA A 197 -14.90 -16.55 -23.67
C ALA A 197 -14.52 -17.62 -24.72
N ALA A 198 -14.29 -17.20 -25.97
CA ALA A 198 -13.88 -18.11 -27.05
C ALA A 198 -12.43 -18.63 -26.90
N HIS A 199 -11.56 -17.89 -26.17
CA HIS A 199 -10.15 -18.23 -26.01
C HIS A 199 -9.83 -18.77 -24.61
N LYS A 200 -10.84 -18.90 -23.73
CA LYS A 200 -10.64 -19.33 -22.34
C LYS A 200 -10.09 -20.76 -22.28
N ASP A 201 -8.95 -20.89 -21.60
CA ASP A 201 -8.40 -22.21 -21.26
C ASP A 201 -9.18 -22.86 -20.12
N THR A 202 -9.72 -24.05 -20.36
CA THR A 202 -10.49 -24.85 -19.39
C THR A 202 -9.74 -26.07 -18.89
N SER A 203 -8.42 -26.13 -19.12
CA SER A 203 -7.56 -27.21 -18.64
C SER A 203 -7.41 -27.22 -17.12
N ALA A 204 -6.76 -28.24 -16.56
CA ALA A 204 -6.45 -28.34 -15.14
C ALA A 204 -5.42 -27.28 -14.71
N GLU A 205 -4.56 -26.85 -15.64
CA GLU A 205 -3.52 -25.82 -15.47
C GLU A 205 -3.81 -24.66 -16.44
N PRO A 206 -4.88 -23.88 -16.21
CA PRO A 206 -5.35 -22.90 -17.17
C PRO A 206 -4.32 -21.81 -17.38
N MET A 207 -4.11 -21.47 -18.66
CA MET A 207 -3.32 -20.31 -19.03
C MET A 207 -4.11 -19.04 -18.78
N TRP A 208 -3.39 -17.99 -18.46
CA TRP A 208 -3.95 -16.63 -18.46
C TRP A 208 -4.45 -16.28 -19.85
N ILE A 209 -5.39 -15.33 -19.91
CA ILE A 209 -5.88 -14.77 -21.14
C ILE A 209 -5.86 -13.26 -21.02
N GLY A 210 -5.37 -12.56 -22.03
CA GLY A 210 -5.37 -11.11 -22.06
C GLY A 210 -4.50 -10.39 -21.02
N LEU A 211 -3.78 -11.12 -20.12
CA LEU A 211 -3.05 -10.52 -19.00
C LEU A 211 -2.02 -9.45 -19.44
N ASN A 212 -1.34 -9.69 -20.57
CA ASN A 212 -0.31 -8.82 -21.11
C ASN A 212 -0.62 -8.35 -22.53
N SER A 213 -1.87 -7.92 -22.76
CA SER A 213 -2.28 -7.44 -24.09
C SER A 213 -3.36 -6.36 -24.00
N LYS A 214 -3.38 -5.49 -25.02
CA LYS A 214 -4.48 -4.57 -25.31
C LYS A 214 -5.36 -5.23 -26.37
N LEU A 215 -6.68 -5.22 -26.17
CA LEU A 215 -7.63 -5.74 -27.14
C LEU A 215 -8.10 -4.61 -28.08
N VAL A 216 -7.87 -4.77 -29.37
CA VAL A 216 -8.17 -3.74 -30.36
C VAL A 216 -9.01 -4.29 -31.50
N LYS A 217 -9.81 -3.44 -32.14
CA LYS A 217 -10.58 -3.79 -33.34
C LYS A 217 -9.90 -3.21 -34.57
N GLU A 218 -9.27 -4.07 -35.38
CA GLU A 218 -8.60 -3.72 -36.62
C GLU A 218 -9.31 -4.35 -37.82
N ASN A 219 -9.64 -3.56 -38.82
CA ASN A 219 -10.33 -4.02 -40.05
C ASN A 219 -11.61 -4.84 -39.78
N GLY A 220 -12.27 -4.60 -38.64
CA GLY A 220 -13.50 -5.30 -38.23
C GLY A 220 -13.27 -6.57 -37.43
N GLU A 221 -12.02 -6.98 -37.22
CA GLU A 221 -11.65 -8.13 -36.39
C GLU A 221 -11.08 -7.66 -35.03
N VAL A 222 -11.39 -8.43 -33.98
CA VAL A 222 -10.87 -8.18 -32.62
C VAL A 222 -9.57 -8.97 -32.49
N VAL A 223 -8.48 -8.26 -32.17
CA VAL A 223 -7.12 -8.83 -32.05
C VAL A 223 -6.40 -8.32 -30.79
N GLU A 224 -5.48 -9.10 -30.27
CA GLU A 224 -4.62 -8.72 -29.15
C GLU A 224 -3.33 -8.06 -29.63
N LYS A 225 -2.98 -6.93 -28.99
CA LYS A 225 -1.66 -6.31 -29.08
C LYS A 225 -0.85 -6.71 -27.85
N THR A 226 -0.04 -7.73 -28.00
CA THR A 226 0.73 -8.30 -26.89
C THR A 226 1.84 -7.35 -26.43
N TYR A 227 1.95 -7.18 -25.13
CA TYR A 227 3.02 -6.44 -24.45
C TYR A 227 4.28 -7.31 -24.40
N LYS A 228 5.25 -6.98 -25.22
CA LYS A 228 6.52 -7.71 -25.34
C LYS A 228 7.56 -6.91 -26.11
N VAL A 229 8.81 -7.32 -26.04
CA VAL A 229 9.87 -6.81 -26.90
C VAL A 229 9.49 -6.98 -28.38
N GLY A 230 9.59 -5.90 -29.15
CA GLY A 230 9.15 -5.83 -30.54
C GLY A 230 7.65 -5.86 -30.76
N GLY A 231 6.83 -5.80 -29.70
CA GLY A 231 5.38 -5.61 -29.70
C GLY A 231 5.00 -4.29 -29.03
N MET A 232 3.78 -4.23 -28.49
CA MET A 232 3.35 -3.07 -27.71
C MET A 232 4.23 -2.92 -26.45
N TYR A 233 4.60 -1.70 -26.09
CA TYR A 233 5.53 -1.34 -25.01
C TYR A 233 6.98 -1.88 -25.21
N GLY A 234 7.31 -2.33 -26.45
CA GLY A 234 8.57 -2.99 -26.75
C GLY A 234 9.81 -2.21 -26.31
N GLU A 235 9.85 -0.89 -26.51
CA GLU A 235 11.01 -0.04 -26.18
C GLU A 235 11.30 -0.02 -24.66
N ALA A 236 10.26 0.04 -23.83
CA ALA A 236 10.39 -0.03 -22.38
C ALA A 236 10.78 -1.44 -21.92
N LEU A 237 10.15 -2.48 -22.49
CA LEU A 237 10.44 -3.88 -22.13
C LEU A 237 11.84 -4.33 -22.56
N GLU A 238 12.41 -3.77 -23.65
CA GLU A 238 13.83 -3.98 -24.00
C GLU A 238 14.77 -3.47 -22.89
N LYS A 239 14.43 -2.35 -22.25
CA LYS A 239 15.23 -1.82 -21.13
C LYS A 239 15.04 -2.67 -19.88
N VAL A 240 13.82 -3.14 -19.58
CA VAL A 240 13.57 -4.09 -18.50
C VAL A 240 14.43 -5.34 -18.70
N VAL A 241 14.39 -5.94 -19.88
CA VAL A 241 15.20 -7.12 -20.21
C VAL A 241 16.70 -6.86 -20.05
N TYR A 242 17.20 -5.73 -20.55
CA TYR A 242 18.61 -5.37 -20.39
C TYR A 242 19.06 -5.38 -18.91
N TRP A 243 18.26 -4.79 -18.01
CA TRP A 243 18.61 -4.73 -16.60
C TRP A 243 18.43 -6.08 -15.89
N LEU A 244 17.43 -6.88 -16.27
CA LEU A 244 17.27 -8.25 -15.78
C LEU A 244 18.45 -9.14 -16.21
N GLU A 245 18.93 -9.00 -17.45
CA GLU A 245 20.16 -9.70 -17.92
C GLU A 245 21.42 -9.27 -17.14
N LYS A 246 21.48 -8.01 -16.67
CA LYS A 246 22.54 -7.54 -15.75
C LYS A 246 22.39 -8.12 -14.34
N ALA A 247 21.16 -8.33 -13.86
CA ALA A 247 20.87 -8.92 -12.56
C ALA A 247 21.18 -10.43 -12.51
N LEU A 248 20.95 -11.15 -13.60
CA LEU A 248 21.02 -12.61 -13.69
C LEU A 248 22.33 -13.23 -13.15
N PRO A 249 23.55 -12.69 -13.42
CA PRO A 249 24.80 -13.24 -12.86
C PRO A 249 24.90 -13.14 -11.33
N TYR A 250 24.07 -12.31 -10.70
CA TYR A 250 24.05 -12.05 -9.26
C TYR A 250 22.94 -12.79 -8.52
N ALA A 251 22.18 -13.66 -9.20
CA ALA A 251 21.20 -14.52 -8.57
C ALA A 251 21.82 -15.31 -7.42
N GLU A 252 21.11 -15.39 -6.29
CA GLU A 252 21.65 -15.97 -5.06
C GLU A 252 21.68 -17.51 -5.10
N ASP A 253 20.74 -18.11 -5.84
CA ASP A 253 20.67 -19.54 -6.06
C ASP A 253 20.06 -19.91 -7.43
N ASP A 254 19.96 -21.21 -7.72
CA ASP A 254 19.46 -21.69 -9.01
C ASP A 254 17.95 -21.42 -9.19
N ALA A 255 17.15 -21.42 -8.12
CA ALA A 255 15.72 -21.15 -8.19
C ALA A 255 15.44 -19.69 -8.55
N GLN A 256 16.18 -18.75 -7.94
CA GLN A 256 16.09 -17.33 -8.30
C GLN A 256 16.61 -17.08 -9.73
N ARG A 257 17.68 -17.75 -10.11
CA ARG A 257 18.22 -17.70 -11.49
C ARG A 257 17.14 -18.10 -12.50
N GLU A 258 16.48 -19.24 -12.29
CA GLU A 258 15.39 -19.72 -13.14
C GLU A 258 14.24 -18.71 -13.22
N ALA A 259 13.84 -18.11 -12.09
CA ALA A 259 12.80 -17.09 -12.07
C ALA A 259 13.18 -15.86 -12.92
N ILE A 260 14.43 -15.36 -12.80
CA ILE A 260 14.91 -14.21 -13.60
C ILE A 260 14.96 -14.59 -15.09
N GLU A 261 15.47 -15.77 -15.44
CA GLU A 261 15.51 -16.26 -16.83
C GLU A 261 14.13 -16.34 -17.45
N LYS A 262 13.13 -16.88 -16.71
CA LYS A 262 11.75 -16.97 -17.17
C LYS A 262 11.09 -15.61 -17.34
N MET A 263 11.38 -14.65 -16.47
CA MET A 263 10.89 -13.27 -16.62
C MET A 263 11.51 -12.59 -17.86
N ILE A 264 12.81 -12.79 -18.12
CA ILE A 264 13.46 -12.31 -19.34
C ILE A 264 12.80 -12.93 -20.59
N GLU A 265 12.58 -14.24 -20.60
CA GLU A 265 11.93 -14.95 -21.69
C GLU A 265 10.49 -14.47 -21.92
N PHE A 266 9.72 -14.27 -20.83
CA PHE A 266 8.36 -13.74 -20.91
C PHE A 266 8.32 -12.34 -21.52
N ASN A 267 9.17 -11.41 -21.06
CA ASN A 267 9.23 -10.06 -21.65
C ASN A 267 9.63 -10.07 -23.13
N LYS A 268 10.49 -11.00 -23.55
CA LYS A 268 10.89 -11.17 -24.97
C LYS A 268 9.78 -11.76 -25.83
N THR A 269 9.05 -12.74 -25.34
CA THR A 269 8.10 -13.52 -26.15
C THR A 269 6.66 -13.10 -25.97
N GLY A 270 6.28 -12.60 -24.79
CA GLY A 270 4.90 -12.35 -24.39
C GLY A 270 4.10 -13.64 -24.13
N ASP A 271 4.77 -14.79 -24.04
CA ASP A 271 4.11 -16.08 -23.87
C ASP A 271 3.64 -16.31 -22.44
N LEU A 272 2.32 -16.43 -22.25
CA LEU A 272 1.69 -16.62 -20.95
C LEU A 272 2.00 -18.00 -20.31
N LYS A 273 2.42 -18.99 -21.11
CA LYS A 273 2.93 -20.24 -20.56
C LYS A 273 4.26 -20.00 -19.84
N THR A 274 5.15 -19.23 -20.44
CA THR A 274 6.42 -18.81 -19.81
C THR A 274 6.16 -18.00 -18.55
N PHE A 275 5.10 -17.19 -18.53
CA PHE A 275 4.71 -16.47 -17.31
C PHE A 275 4.27 -17.41 -16.17
N ASN A 276 3.50 -18.49 -16.48
CA ASN A 276 3.18 -19.51 -15.49
C ASN A 276 4.45 -20.20 -14.96
N GLU A 277 5.41 -20.51 -15.85
CA GLU A 277 6.70 -21.10 -15.46
C GLU A 277 7.51 -20.15 -14.56
N TYR A 278 7.50 -18.84 -14.87
CA TYR A 278 8.06 -17.81 -13.97
C TYR A 278 7.39 -17.84 -12.59
N CYS A 279 6.06 -17.81 -12.55
CA CYS A 279 5.33 -17.83 -11.27
C CYS A 279 5.69 -19.05 -10.42
N ILE A 280 5.81 -20.24 -11.02
CA ILE A 280 6.20 -21.48 -10.34
C ILE A 280 7.64 -21.41 -9.85
N ALA A 281 8.58 -20.95 -10.67
CA ALA A 281 10.00 -20.78 -10.27
C ALA A 281 10.12 -19.76 -9.13
N TRP A 282 9.43 -18.62 -9.25
CA TRP A 282 9.43 -17.58 -8.24
C TRP A 282 8.86 -18.04 -6.88
N VAL A 283 7.78 -18.83 -6.87
CA VAL A 283 7.22 -19.39 -5.61
C VAL A 283 8.18 -20.38 -4.98
N LYS A 284 8.92 -21.15 -5.79
CA LYS A 284 9.91 -22.14 -5.31
C LYS A 284 11.17 -21.49 -4.73
N ASP A 285 11.49 -20.28 -5.12
CA ASP A 285 12.61 -19.52 -4.53
C ASP A 285 12.24 -19.09 -3.09
N LEU A 286 12.57 -19.92 -2.13
CA LEU A 286 12.31 -19.69 -0.70
C LEU A 286 13.54 -19.21 0.06
N ASN A 287 14.75 -19.36 -0.49
CA ASN A 287 16.00 -19.13 0.24
C ASN A 287 16.63 -17.77 -0.04
N SER A 288 16.49 -17.23 -1.25
CA SER A 288 17.04 -15.92 -1.61
C SER A 288 16.61 -14.85 -0.62
N ARG A 289 17.56 -13.99 -0.24
CA ARG A 289 17.29 -12.85 0.64
C ARG A 289 16.65 -11.69 -0.12
N VAL A 290 17.17 -11.37 -1.32
CA VAL A 290 16.61 -10.38 -2.24
C VAL A 290 15.51 -11.02 -3.09
N ASP A 291 14.40 -10.34 -3.26
CA ASP A 291 13.27 -10.79 -4.08
C ASP A 291 12.70 -9.63 -4.91
N TYR A 292 11.88 -9.94 -5.91
CA TYR A 292 11.32 -8.92 -6.77
C TYR A 292 9.98 -9.36 -7.38
N VAL A 293 9.15 -8.37 -7.70
CA VAL A 293 8.00 -8.46 -8.59
C VAL A 293 8.28 -7.52 -9.76
N ASN A 294 7.98 -7.92 -10.98
CA ASN A 294 8.15 -7.10 -12.16
C ASN A 294 7.30 -7.68 -13.29
N GLY A 295 6.32 -6.91 -13.78
CA GLY A 295 5.48 -7.37 -14.88
C GLY A 295 4.02 -6.92 -14.79
N PHE A 296 3.16 -7.63 -15.50
CA PHE A 296 1.73 -7.37 -15.58
C PHE A 296 0.99 -8.30 -14.62
N THR A 297 0.50 -7.79 -13.50
CA THR A 297 0.11 -8.64 -12.37
C THR A 297 -1.31 -8.39 -11.88
N GLU A 298 -1.62 -7.17 -11.41
CA GLU A 298 -2.92 -6.86 -10.84
C GLU A 298 -3.90 -6.33 -11.88
N VAL A 299 -5.15 -6.79 -11.82
CA VAL A 299 -6.16 -6.55 -12.86
C VAL A 299 -7.24 -5.54 -12.45
N TYR A 300 -7.10 -4.88 -11.32
CA TYR A 300 -8.13 -3.99 -10.76
C TYR A 300 -8.44 -2.76 -11.63
N THR A 301 -7.49 -2.31 -12.43
CA THR A 301 -7.63 -1.13 -13.29
C THR A 301 -8.25 -1.44 -14.66
N ASP A 302 -8.39 -2.72 -15.00
CA ASP A 302 -9.16 -3.17 -16.17
C ASP A 302 -10.64 -3.32 -15.80
N PRO A 303 -11.60 -2.68 -16.51
CA PRO A 303 -13.02 -2.78 -16.22
C PRO A 303 -13.60 -4.21 -16.31
N LEU A 304 -12.94 -5.12 -17.05
CA LEU A 304 -13.31 -6.54 -17.12
C LEU A 304 -12.45 -7.44 -16.20
N GLY A 305 -11.42 -6.89 -15.52
CA GLY A 305 -10.57 -7.65 -14.62
C GLY A 305 -9.70 -8.71 -15.29
N ILE A 306 -9.20 -8.45 -16.50
CA ILE A 306 -8.46 -9.41 -17.33
C ILE A 306 -7.01 -8.99 -17.55
N THR A 307 -6.79 -7.75 -17.99
CA THR A 307 -5.44 -7.25 -18.30
C THR A 307 -4.73 -6.75 -17.06
N GLY A 308 -3.48 -7.18 -16.88
CA GLY A 308 -2.64 -6.77 -15.76
C GLY A 308 -2.07 -5.38 -15.93
N ALA A 309 -2.13 -4.56 -14.88
CA ALA A 309 -1.37 -3.33 -14.78
C ALA A 309 0.13 -3.64 -14.61
N TRP A 310 0.98 -2.77 -15.14
CA TRP A 310 2.42 -2.87 -14.90
C TRP A 310 2.73 -2.52 -13.46
N GLU A 311 3.36 -3.45 -12.75
CA GLU A 311 3.89 -3.20 -11.42
C GLU A 311 5.30 -3.74 -11.23
N ALA A 312 6.04 -3.14 -10.32
CA ALA A 312 7.34 -3.64 -9.93
C ALA A 312 7.67 -3.28 -8.48
N MET A 313 8.33 -4.19 -7.80
CA MET A 313 8.88 -3.99 -6.47
C MET A 313 10.14 -4.80 -6.30
N VAL A 314 11.17 -4.21 -5.70
CA VAL A 314 12.35 -4.95 -5.22
C VAL A 314 12.37 -4.87 -3.71
N ASN A 315 12.65 -5.97 -3.08
CA ASN A 315 12.66 -6.09 -1.63
C ASN A 315 13.70 -7.10 -1.15
N PHE A 316 13.92 -7.15 0.14
CA PHE A 316 14.67 -8.24 0.77
C PHE A 316 14.04 -8.62 2.10
N LYS A 317 14.27 -9.86 2.52
CA LYS A 317 13.74 -10.38 3.79
C LYS A 317 14.28 -9.57 4.97
N ASP A 318 13.38 -9.09 5.81
CA ASP A 318 13.72 -8.57 7.13
C ASP A 318 14.07 -9.74 8.06
N MET A 319 15.34 -9.82 8.45
CA MET A 319 15.84 -10.94 9.24
C MET A 319 15.38 -10.88 10.69
N GLU A 320 15.19 -9.70 11.27
CA GLU A 320 14.68 -9.54 12.63
C GLU A 320 13.19 -9.89 12.72
N ALA A 321 12.39 -9.37 11.80
CA ALA A 321 10.98 -9.74 11.71
C ALA A 321 10.81 -11.23 11.35
N THR A 322 11.63 -11.78 10.45
CA THR A 322 11.63 -13.22 10.13
C THR A 322 11.96 -14.07 11.35
N LYS A 323 12.87 -13.63 12.21
CA LYS A 323 13.17 -14.31 13.47
C LYS A 323 11.95 -14.28 14.41
N ARG A 324 11.26 -13.14 14.51
CA ARG A 324 10.04 -12.97 15.30
C ARG A 324 8.93 -13.93 14.83
N THR A 325 8.62 -13.95 13.55
CA THR A 325 7.63 -14.87 12.96
C THR A 325 8.03 -16.34 13.10
N SER A 326 9.31 -16.66 13.02
CA SER A 326 9.82 -18.02 13.24
C SER A 326 9.61 -18.50 14.69
N ILE A 327 9.80 -17.62 15.68
CA ILE A 327 9.52 -17.94 17.08
C ILE A 327 8.02 -18.23 17.27
N ILE A 328 7.14 -17.41 16.68
CA ILE A 328 5.69 -17.60 16.73
C ILE A 328 5.31 -18.94 16.10
N SER A 329 5.79 -19.21 14.88
CA SER A 329 5.50 -20.44 14.14
C SER A 329 6.00 -21.70 14.86
N ALA A 330 7.18 -21.64 15.49
CA ALA A 330 7.70 -22.73 16.30
C ALA A 330 6.85 -23.03 17.53
N ASN A 331 6.07 -22.08 18.00
CA ASN A 331 5.15 -22.22 19.12
C ASN A 331 3.67 -22.34 18.69
N ALA A 332 3.38 -22.55 17.41
CA ALA A 332 2.01 -22.53 16.88
C ALA A 332 1.08 -23.53 17.58
N GLN A 333 1.59 -24.76 17.88
CA GLN A 333 0.82 -25.76 18.62
C GLN A 333 0.52 -25.31 20.05
N TRP A 334 1.49 -24.63 20.71
CA TRP A 334 1.26 -24.11 22.05
C TRP A 334 0.12 -23.07 22.06
N PHE A 335 0.10 -22.15 21.09
CA PHE A 335 -0.97 -21.17 20.96
C PHE A 335 -2.33 -21.83 20.70
N GLU A 336 -2.40 -22.81 19.80
CA GLU A 336 -3.64 -23.56 19.54
C GLU A 336 -4.17 -24.23 20.81
N ASP A 337 -3.29 -24.94 21.54
CA ASP A 337 -3.66 -25.69 22.74
C ASP A 337 -4.14 -24.80 23.88
N HIS A 338 -3.61 -23.55 23.99
CA HIS A 338 -3.93 -22.59 25.05
C HIS A 338 -4.98 -21.56 24.66
N SER A 339 -5.52 -21.62 23.43
CA SER A 339 -6.65 -20.77 23.05
C SER A 339 -7.92 -21.11 23.83
N THR A 340 -8.86 -20.17 23.90
CA THR A 340 -10.17 -20.35 24.57
C THR A 340 -11.14 -21.23 23.80
N THR A 341 -10.74 -21.67 22.62
CA THR A 341 -11.52 -22.49 21.71
C THR A 341 -11.83 -23.87 22.33
N ASP A 342 -13.05 -24.37 22.13
CA ASP A 342 -13.43 -25.73 22.55
C ASP A 342 -12.48 -26.76 21.90
N PRO A 343 -11.95 -27.73 22.67
CA PRO A 343 -11.01 -28.77 22.17
C PRO A 343 -11.47 -29.47 20.87
N LYS A 344 -12.77 -29.64 20.67
CA LYS A 344 -13.30 -30.29 19.45
C LYS A 344 -13.06 -29.51 18.17
N TYR A 345 -12.81 -28.18 18.27
CA TYR A 345 -12.53 -27.29 17.14
C TYR A 345 -11.02 -27.02 16.97
N LYS A 346 -10.18 -27.45 17.90
CA LYS A 346 -8.74 -27.30 17.81
C LYS A 346 -8.13 -28.27 16.81
N LYS A 347 -7.04 -27.84 16.15
CA LYS A 347 -6.21 -28.72 15.33
C LYS A 347 -5.37 -29.63 16.21
N GLU A 348 -5.26 -30.89 15.83
CA GLU A 348 -4.37 -31.87 16.52
C GLU A 348 -2.91 -31.56 16.19
N GLU A 349 -2.61 -31.09 15.00
CA GLU A 349 -1.29 -30.68 14.56
C GLU A 349 -1.40 -29.34 13.80
N VAL A 350 -0.76 -28.31 14.33
CA VAL A 350 -0.68 -27.00 13.70
C VAL A 350 0.66 -26.89 12.97
N LYS A 351 0.62 -26.71 11.66
CA LYS A 351 1.79 -26.30 10.89
C LYS A 351 1.81 -24.78 10.87
N GLY A 352 2.78 -24.20 11.56
CA GLY A 352 2.97 -22.75 11.56
C GLY A 352 3.18 -22.23 10.14
N VAL A 353 2.47 -21.18 9.78
CA VAL A 353 2.69 -20.46 8.52
C VAL A 353 3.78 -19.42 8.80
N SER A 354 4.84 -19.41 8.01
CA SER A 354 5.83 -18.35 8.07
C SER A 354 5.36 -17.20 7.20
N ALA A 355 4.78 -16.19 7.79
CA ALA A 355 4.62 -14.90 7.12
C ALA A 355 6.02 -14.33 6.83
N LYS A 356 6.24 -13.84 5.61
CA LYS A 356 7.49 -13.21 5.25
C LYS A 356 7.33 -11.70 5.41
N VAL A 357 8.12 -11.14 6.29
CA VAL A 357 8.25 -9.69 6.43
C VAL A 357 9.42 -9.23 5.57
N ILE A 358 9.19 -8.19 4.80
CA ILE A 358 10.17 -7.68 3.84
C ILE A 358 10.44 -6.19 4.04
N THR A 359 11.63 -5.78 3.63
CA THR A 359 12.03 -4.38 3.47
C THR A 359 11.98 -4.02 1.98
N ALA A 360 11.11 -3.08 1.60
CA ALA A 360 11.07 -2.55 0.24
C ALA A 360 12.34 -1.76 -0.07
N VAL A 361 12.92 -2.03 -1.24
CA VAL A 361 14.08 -1.32 -1.80
C VAL A 361 13.60 -0.26 -2.78
N ILE A 362 12.81 -0.64 -3.77
CA ILE A 362 12.27 0.25 -4.79
C ILE A 362 10.82 -0.13 -5.11
N LEU A 363 10.03 0.87 -5.43
CA LEU A 363 8.64 0.77 -5.87
C LEU A 363 8.53 1.28 -7.31
N GLY A 364 7.76 0.59 -8.15
CA GLY A 364 7.58 0.96 -9.55
C GLY A 364 6.19 0.59 -10.07
N GLY A 365 5.77 1.21 -11.17
CA GLY A 365 4.47 0.98 -11.78
C GLY A 365 3.32 1.22 -10.80
N ASP A 366 2.39 0.29 -10.71
CA ASP A 366 1.20 0.38 -9.83
C ASP A 366 1.52 0.36 -8.33
N CYS A 367 2.75 -0.05 -7.96
CA CYS A 367 3.26 0.08 -6.60
C CYS A 367 3.85 1.48 -6.27
N TYR A 368 3.78 2.47 -7.18
CA TYR A 368 4.42 3.77 -6.99
C TYR A 368 3.59 4.93 -7.60
N PRO A 369 3.43 6.05 -6.89
CA PRO A 369 3.85 6.39 -5.51
C PRO A 369 2.97 5.77 -4.42
N ALA A 370 1.67 5.51 -4.68
CA ALA A 370 0.82 4.75 -3.78
C ALA A 370 1.19 3.27 -3.85
N THR A 371 1.26 2.60 -2.70
CA THR A 371 1.69 1.21 -2.66
C THR A 371 0.83 0.39 -1.69
N PRO A 372 0.61 -0.90 -1.96
CA PRO A 372 0.04 -1.82 -0.98
C PRO A 372 1.01 -2.04 0.17
N ILE A 373 0.49 -2.37 1.35
CA ILE A 373 1.28 -2.73 2.54
C ILE A 373 1.59 -4.22 2.62
N GLY A 374 1.00 -5.00 1.72
CA GLY A 374 1.20 -6.44 1.59
C GLY A 374 0.91 -6.94 0.19
N ILE A 375 1.51 -8.05 -0.18
CA ILE A 375 1.35 -8.70 -1.49
C ILE A 375 1.14 -10.19 -1.27
N ASN A 376 0.23 -10.80 -2.04
CA ASN A 376 0.02 -12.23 -2.08
C ASN A 376 -0.06 -12.72 -3.53
N LEU A 377 1.02 -13.23 -4.06
CA LEU A 377 1.17 -13.64 -5.46
C LEU A 377 1.65 -15.10 -5.59
N PRO A 378 1.43 -15.74 -6.75
CA PRO A 378 0.75 -15.27 -7.97
C PRO A 378 -0.77 -15.34 -7.86
N ASN A 379 -1.48 -14.62 -8.74
CA ASN A 379 -2.95 -14.60 -8.77
C ASN A 379 -3.57 -15.82 -9.51
N ALA A 380 -2.80 -16.88 -9.77
CA ALA A 380 -3.25 -18.12 -10.40
C ALA A 380 -3.67 -19.17 -9.36
N ASN A 381 -4.95 -19.44 -9.21
CA ASN A 381 -5.48 -20.36 -8.19
C ASN A 381 -4.89 -21.78 -8.26
N TRP A 382 -4.64 -22.32 -9.46
CA TRP A 382 -4.06 -23.65 -9.61
C TRP A 382 -2.58 -23.68 -9.18
N ILE A 383 -1.79 -22.61 -9.46
CA ILE A 383 -0.41 -22.49 -9.00
C ILE A 383 -0.38 -22.39 -7.47
N ARG A 384 -1.25 -21.54 -6.89
CA ARG A 384 -1.39 -21.43 -5.43
C ARG A 384 -1.69 -22.77 -4.77
N LYS A 385 -2.58 -23.57 -5.38
CA LYS A 385 -2.98 -24.88 -4.86
C LYS A 385 -1.85 -25.90 -4.92
N GLU A 386 -1.08 -25.93 -6.01
CA GLU A 386 -0.10 -26.98 -6.27
C GLU A 386 1.32 -26.62 -5.80
N TYR A 387 1.70 -25.35 -5.92
CA TYR A 387 3.05 -24.86 -5.61
C TYR A 387 3.08 -23.89 -4.44
N GLY A 388 1.94 -23.33 -4.05
CA GLY A 388 1.84 -22.32 -2.99
C GLY A 388 1.83 -20.89 -3.51
N SER A 389 1.99 -19.94 -2.58
CA SER A 389 2.08 -18.50 -2.87
C SER A 389 3.11 -17.86 -1.95
N LYS A 390 3.61 -16.70 -2.33
CA LYS A 390 4.36 -15.80 -1.43
C LYS A 390 3.41 -14.74 -0.92
N SER A 391 3.16 -14.74 0.40
CA SER A 391 2.48 -13.67 1.12
C SER A 391 3.53 -12.89 1.91
N VAL A 392 3.58 -11.58 1.72
CA VAL A 392 4.58 -10.72 2.35
C VAL A 392 3.94 -9.45 2.90
N THR A 393 4.45 -8.98 4.04
CA THR A 393 4.14 -7.67 4.63
C THR A 393 5.34 -6.76 4.50
N ILE A 394 5.11 -5.47 4.16
CA ILE A 394 6.16 -4.51 3.87
C ILE A 394 6.38 -3.62 5.10
N ASP A 395 7.31 -4.01 5.95
CA ASP A 395 7.50 -3.42 7.28
C ASP A 395 8.00 -1.97 7.25
N ASN A 396 9.01 -1.67 6.43
CA ASN A 396 9.60 -0.34 6.40
C ASN A 396 8.66 0.76 5.88
N LEU A 397 7.66 0.40 5.07
CA LEU A 397 6.63 1.34 4.66
C LEU A 397 5.61 1.57 5.78
N MET A 398 5.23 0.53 6.50
CA MET A 398 4.41 0.66 7.71
C MET A 398 5.11 1.52 8.77
N HIS A 399 6.40 1.29 8.98
CA HIS A 399 7.21 2.12 9.86
C HIS A 399 7.20 3.60 9.43
N ALA A 400 7.37 3.88 8.13
CA ALA A 400 7.32 5.25 7.61
C ALA A 400 5.95 5.92 7.83
N TYR A 401 4.83 5.20 7.65
CA TYR A 401 3.51 5.71 7.99
C TYR A 401 3.38 6.06 9.48
N ASN A 402 3.86 5.19 10.36
CA ASN A 402 3.81 5.40 11.80
C ASN A 402 4.68 6.59 12.25
N GLU A 403 5.89 6.72 11.70
CA GLU A 403 6.79 7.84 12.02
C GLU A 403 6.23 9.18 11.51
N ALA A 404 5.68 9.22 10.29
CA ALA A 404 5.05 10.42 9.75
C ALA A 404 3.79 10.83 10.51
N ALA A 405 3.12 9.90 11.17
CA ALA A 405 1.93 10.19 11.98
C ALA A 405 2.25 10.78 13.36
N LYS A 406 3.50 10.65 13.85
CA LYS A 406 3.89 11.21 15.15
C LYS A 406 3.75 12.74 15.18
N GLY A 407 3.11 13.25 16.22
CA GLY A 407 2.93 14.69 16.41
C GLY A 407 2.00 15.38 15.40
N ASN A 408 1.20 14.61 14.65
CA ASN A 408 0.22 15.15 13.71
C ASN A 408 -1.08 15.64 14.39
N GLY A 409 -1.19 15.51 15.71
CA GLY A 409 -2.34 15.91 16.50
C GLY A 409 -3.42 14.84 16.64
N PHE A 410 -3.32 13.70 15.92
CA PHE A 410 -4.36 12.66 15.95
C PHE A 410 -4.46 11.99 17.32
N ASN A 411 -3.33 11.60 17.90
CA ASN A 411 -3.33 10.95 19.22
C ASN A 411 -3.76 11.93 20.32
N GLU A 412 -3.35 13.19 20.23
CA GLU A 412 -3.76 14.26 21.13
C GLU A 412 -5.27 14.52 21.06
N GLU A 413 -5.85 14.41 19.88
CA GLU A 413 -7.29 14.63 19.69
C GLU A 413 -8.15 13.46 20.15
N PHE A 414 -7.73 12.21 19.90
CA PHE A 414 -8.59 11.05 20.09
C PHE A 414 -8.26 10.17 21.31
N MET A 415 -7.04 10.23 21.86
CA MET A 415 -6.68 9.48 23.06
C MET A 415 -7.06 10.24 24.33
N ILE A 416 -7.56 9.51 25.32
CA ILE A 416 -8.21 10.07 26.50
C ILE A 416 -7.28 10.92 27.38
N ASP A 417 -5.97 10.60 27.47
CA ASP A 417 -5.01 11.28 28.34
C ASP A 417 -3.55 11.05 27.92
N ASP A 418 -2.64 11.81 28.55
CA ASP A 418 -1.20 11.76 28.30
C ASP A 418 -0.59 10.39 28.62
N ALA A 419 -1.08 9.71 29.66
CA ALA A 419 -0.53 8.42 30.07
C ALA A 419 -0.79 7.37 28.98
N THR A 420 -1.98 7.37 28.40
CA THR A 420 -2.37 6.51 27.29
C THR A 420 -1.55 6.84 26.03
N ARG A 421 -1.34 8.13 25.73
CA ARG A 421 -0.50 8.55 24.59
C ARG A 421 0.94 8.10 24.74
N HIS A 422 1.57 8.31 25.89
CA HIS A 422 2.95 7.88 26.14
C HIS A 422 3.11 6.37 26.05
N LEU A 423 2.14 5.60 26.56
CA LEU A 423 2.14 4.14 26.44
C LEU A 423 2.08 3.70 24.98
N TYR A 424 1.21 4.36 24.18
CA TYR A 424 1.09 4.10 22.75
C TYR A 424 2.35 4.51 21.97
N GLU A 425 2.92 5.67 22.25
CA GLU A 425 4.16 6.11 21.63
C GLU A 425 5.33 5.15 21.91
N GLN A 426 5.37 4.56 23.10
CA GLN A 426 6.43 3.64 23.49
C GLN A 426 6.27 2.24 22.88
N TYR A 427 5.04 1.71 22.79
CA TYR A 427 4.81 0.30 22.48
C TYR A 427 3.85 0.06 21.30
N GLY A 428 3.12 1.06 20.85
CA GLY A 428 2.03 0.89 19.89
C GLY A 428 2.49 0.26 18.57
N SER A 429 3.57 0.75 17.97
CA SER A 429 4.12 0.20 16.71
C SER A 429 4.56 -1.25 16.88
N MET A 430 5.42 -1.52 17.87
CA MET A 430 5.92 -2.88 18.14
C MET A 430 4.80 -3.87 18.41
N CYS A 431 3.78 -3.47 19.18
CA CYS A 431 2.64 -4.33 19.47
C CYS A 431 1.74 -4.51 18.24
N GLY A 432 1.63 -3.50 17.39
CA GLY A 432 0.93 -3.61 16.11
C GLY A 432 1.57 -4.63 15.18
N ASP A 433 2.90 -4.57 15.03
CA ASP A 433 3.67 -5.52 14.21
C ASP A 433 3.53 -6.94 14.77
N LEU A 434 3.68 -7.11 16.08
CA LEU A 434 3.51 -8.41 16.74
C LEU A 434 2.10 -8.97 16.58
N HIS A 435 1.07 -8.12 16.67
CA HIS A 435 -0.31 -8.55 16.43
C HIS A 435 -0.51 -9.02 14.99
N THR A 436 0.03 -8.29 14.01
CA THR A 436 0.00 -8.71 12.60
C THR A 436 0.68 -10.07 12.43
N ASP A 437 1.85 -10.27 13.04
CA ASP A 437 2.54 -11.57 12.98
C ASP A 437 1.72 -12.70 13.62
N LEU A 438 1.05 -12.46 14.74
CA LEU A 438 0.17 -13.44 15.40
C LEU A 438 -1.08 -13.72 14.56
N HIS A 439 -1.67 -12.69 13.95
CA HIS A 439 -2.80 -12.81 13.03
C HIS A 439 -2.47 -13.72 11.85
N GLU A 440 -1.36 -13.46 11.16
CA GLU A 440 -0.95 -14.19 9.97
C GLU A 440 -0.39 -15.60 10.29
N CYS A 441 0.54 -15.71 11.26
CA CYS A 441 1.24 -16.96 11.50
C CYS A 441 0.40 -18.01 12.21
N VAL A 442 -0.46 -17.59 13.14
CA VAL A 442 -1.22 -18.51 13.99
C VAL A 442 -2.72 -18.21 13.98
N GLY A 443 -3.15 -16.97 13.77
CA GLY A 443 -4.55 -16.60 13.69
C GLY A 443 -5.26 -17.36 12.58
N HIS A 444 -4.91 -17.13 11.32
CA HIS A 444 -5.43 -17.88 10.18
C HIS A 444 -5.11 -19.37 10.22
N GLY A 445 -4.00 -19.73 10.85
CA GLY A 445 -3.55 -21.12 11.02
C GLY A 445 -4.34 -21.93 12.04
N SER A 446 -5.10 -21.30 12.96
CA SER A 446 -5.77 -21.97 14.09
C SER A 446 -7.12 -22.60 13.71
N GLY A 447 -7.61 -23.47 14.59
CA GLY A 447 -8.93 -24.08 14.48
C GLY A 447 -9.13 -25.01 13.28
N LYS A 448 -10.20 -25.78 13.30
CA LYS A 448 -10.57 -26.68 12.18
C LYS A 448 -12.08 -26.64 11.93
N LEU A 449 -12.47 -26.91 10.70
CA LEU A 449 -13.87 -27.21 10.36
C LEU A 449 -14.24 -28.61 10.84
N LEU A 450 -15.48 -28.79 11.26
CA LEU A 450 -16.02 -30.12 11.54
C LEU A 450 -16.19 -30.93 10.24
N PRO A 451 -16.15 -32.28 10.33
CA PRO A 451 -16.38 -33.14 9.18
C PRO A 451 -17.69 -32.82 8.44
N GLY A 452 -17.61 -32.61 7.15
CA GLY A 452 -18.76 -32.30 6.28
C GLY A 452 -19.13 -30.80 6.18
N VAL A 453 -18.45 -29.91 6.89
CA VAL A 453 -18.64 -28.47 6.77
C VAL A 453 -17.85 -27.93 5.56
N SER A 454 -18.54 -27.23 4.66
CA SER A 454 -17.90 -26.56 3.52
C SER A 454 -17.15 -25.29 3.95
N LYS A 455 -16.04 -24.99 3.28
CA LYS A 455 -15.33 -23.71 3.47
C LYS A 455 -16.19 -22.49 3.14
N ASP A 456 -17.16 -22.66 2.25
CA ASP A 456 -18.08 -21.60 1.80
C ASP A 456 -19.38 -21.53 2.62
N ALA A 457 -19.47 -22.27 3.76
CA ALA A 457 -20.70 -22.37 4.55
C ALA A 457 -21.22 -21.02 5.05
N LEU A 458 -20.33 -20.07 5.34
CA LEU A 458 -20.66 -18.75 5.85
C LEU A 458 -20.96 -17.70 4.75
N LYS A 459 -20.80 -18.07 3.48
CA LYS A 459 -21.12 -17.25 2.29
C LYS A 459 -20.52 -15.84 2.37
N GLU A 460 -21.33 -14.79 2.15
CA GLU A 460 -20.96 -13.37 2.17
C GLU A 460 -20.39 -12.88 3.53
N HIS A 461 -20.59 -13.62 4.60
CA HIS A 461 -20.07 -13.29 5.94
C HIS A 461 -18.70 -13.93 6.22
N ALA A 462 -18.23 -14.82 5.35
CA ALA A 462 -17.04 -15.63 5.57
C ALA A 462 -15.78 -14.78 5.82
N SER A 463 -15.53 -13.77 5.01
CA SER A 463 -14.35 -12.90 5.15
C SER A 463 -14.37 -12.13 6.48
N THR A 464 -15.48 -11.47 6.82
CA THR A 464 -15.59 -10.73 8.09
C THR A 464 -15.36 -11.64 9.32
N ILE A 465 -15.93 -12.84 9.31
CA ILE A 465 -15.80 -13.81 10.41
C ILE A 465 -14.38 -14.37 10.49
N GLU A 466 -13.73 -14.66 9.36
CA GLU A 466 -12.37 -15.17 9.33
C GLU A 466 -11.35 -14.13 9.80
N GLU A 467 -11.46 -12.88 9.34
CA GLU A 467 -10.62 -11.78 9.80
C GLU A 467 -10.82 -11.50 11.29
N ALA A 468 -12.09 -11.54 11.78
CA ALA A 468 -12.36 -11.39 13.20
C ALA A 468 -11.76 -12.55 14.03
N ARG A 469 -11.75 -13.77 13.50
CA ARG A 469 -11.16 -14.94 14.16
C ARG A 469 -9.64 -14.79 14.29
N ALA A 470 -8.96 -14.38 13.22
CA ALA A 470 -7.52 -14.20 13.22
C ALA A 470 -7.08 -13.01 14.11
N ASP A 471 -7.78 -11.87 14.03
CA ASP A 471 -7.54 -10.72 14.91
C ASP A 471 -7.77 -11.07 16.40
N LEU A 472 -8.86 -11.76 16.74
CA LEU A 472 -9.14 -12.18 18.12
C LEU A 472 -8.11 -13.15 18.68
N PHE A 473 -7.60 -14.04 17.83
CA PHE A 473 -6.53 -14.94 18.23
C PHE A 473 -5.29 -14.16 18.64
N GLY A 474 -4.85 -13.21 17.79
CA GLY A 474 -3.76 -12.29 18.10
C GLY A 474 -4.04 -11.47 19.36
N LEU A 475 -5.21 -10.82 19.47
CA LEU A 475 -5.61 -10.02 20.64
C LEU A 475 -5.61 -10.80 21.94
N TYR A 476 -6.16 -12.01 21.94
CA TYR A 476 -6.19 -12.83 23.15
C TYR A 476 -4.79 -13.15 23.69
N PHE A 477 -3.84 -13.46 22.78
CA PHE A 477 -2.48 -13.79 23.16
C PHE A 477 -1.57 -12.58 23.40
N MET A 478 -1.88 -11.40 22.88
CA MET A 478 -1.09 -10.18 23.14
C MET A 478 -0.88 -9.89 24.63
N ALA A 479 -1.86 -10.22 25.48
CA ALA A 479 -1.75 -10.06 26.92
C ALA A 479 -1.19 -11.31 27.64
N ASP A 480 -0.76 -12.34 26.89
CA ASP A 480 -0.28 -13.58 27.52
C ASP A 480 1.20 -13.45 27.93
N PRO A 481 1.55 -13.84 29.19
CA PRO A 481 2.94 -13.84 29.67
C PRO A 481 3.91 -14.64 28.78
N LYS A 482 3.40 -15.57 27.97
CA LYS A 482 4.19 -16.36 27.02
C LYS A 482 4.93 -15.49 26.02
N LEU A 483 4.37 -14.38 25.60
CA LEU A 483 5.05 -13.48 24.65
C LEU A 483 6.28 -12.79 25.30
N VAL A 484 6.21 -12.48 26.58
CA VAL A 484 7.36 -11.96 27.34
C VAL A 484 8.40 -13.07 27.54
N GLU A 485 7.97 -14.29 27.87
CA GLU A 485 8.85 -15.48 27.99
C GLU A 485 9.62 -15.76 26.68
N LEU A 486 8.94 -15.64 25.54
CA LEU A 486 9.52 -15.81 24.20
C LEU A 486 10.40 -14.64 23.76
N GLY A 487 10.46 -13.53 24.51
CA GLY A 487 11.19 -12.34 24.16
C GLY A 487 10.54 -11.50 23.05
N LEU A 488 9.25 -11.72 22.80
CA LEU A 488 8.46 -11.02 21.77
C LEU A 488 7.86 -9.72 22.30
N LEU A 489 7.65 -9.62 23.61
CA LEU A 489 7.26 -8.38 24.31
C LEU A 489 8.28 -8.04 25.39
N PRO A 490 8.57 -6.75 25.64
CA PRO A 490 9.57 -6.34 26.62
C PRO A 490 9.08 -6.48 28.06
N ASN A 491 7.77 -6.44 28.29
CA ASN A 491 7.14 -6.55 29.61
C ASN A 491 5.64 -6.83 29.50
N GLY A 492 4.99 -7.09 30.63
CA GLY A 492 3.57 -7.41 30.72
C GLY A 492 2.61 -6.22 30.63
N GLU A 493 3.08 -5.00 30.38
CA GLU A 493 2.25 -3.79 30.25
C GLU A 493 2.11 -3.30 28.79
N ALA A 494 3.06 -3.72 27.94
CA ALA A 494 3.16 -3.23 26.56
C ALA A 494 1.88 -3.46 25.74
N TYR A 495 1.22 -4.61 25.92
CA TYR A 495 0.00 -4.95 25.17
C TYR A 495 -1.15 -3.95 25.35
N LYS A 496 -1.18 -3.21 26.46
CA LYS A 496 -2.23 -2.22 26.76
C LYS A 496 -2.28 -1.11 25.71
N ALA A 497 -1.13 -0.74 25.15
CA ALA A 497 -1.04 0.22 24.06
C ALA A 497 -1.88 -0.22 22.85
N PHE A 498 -1.74 -1.48 22.45
CA PHE A 498 -2.44 -2.02 21.30
C PHE A 498 -3.93 -2.28 21.58
N TYR A 499 -4.28 -2.76 22.77
CA TYR A 499 -5.67 -2.94 23.17
C TYR A 499 -6.43 -1.61 23.11
N TYR A 500 -5.83 -0.52 23.62
CA TYR A 500 -6.44 0.80 23.53
C TYR A 500 -6.65 1.23 22.08
N GLN A 501 -5.62 1.15 21.26
CA GLN A 501 -5.68 1.49 19.84
C GLN A 501 -6.75 0.68 19.11
N GLN A 502 -6.79 -0.62 19.31
CA GLN A 502 -7.73 -1.53 18.63
C GLN A 502 -9.18 -1.21 18.98
N MET A 503 -9.48 -0.98 20.27
CA MET A 503 -10.80 -0.60 20.71
C MET A 503 -11.20 0.79 20.21
N MET A 504 -10.29 1.78 20.30
CA MET A 504 -10.52 3.13 19.79
C MET A 504 -10.76 3.12 18.28
N ASN A 505 -9.97 2.36 17.52
CA ASN A 505 -10.12 2.24 16.08
C ASN A 505 -11.47 1.59 15.71
N GLY A 506 -11.81 0.47 16.33
CA GLY A 506 -13.03 -0.27 16.02
C GLY A 506 -14.32 0.44 16.41
N LEU A 507 -14.32 1.27 17.48
CA LEU A 507 -15.49 2.01 17.93
C LEU A 507 -15.61 3.42 17.32
N MET A 508 -14.47 4.07 17.01
CA MET A 508 -14.44 5.50 16.74
C MET A 508 -13.64 5.88 15.52
N THR A 509 -12.31 5.70 15.53
CA THR A 509 -11.43 6.41 14.60
C THR A 509 -11.44 5.86 13.19
N GLN A 510 -11.77 4.60 12.96
CA GLN A 510 -11.96 4.10 11.59
C GLN A 510 -13.13 4.75 10.85
N LEU A 511 -14.10 5.34 11.59
CA LEU A 511 -15.26 6.01 11.01
C LEU A 511 -14.91 7.23 10.14
N VAL A 512 -13.71 7.79 10.28
CA VAL A 512 -13.21 8.85 9.39
C VAL A 512 -13.17 8.45 7.91
N ARG A 513 -13.20 7.14 7.62
CA ARG A 513 -13.19 6.59 6.25
C ARG A 513 -14.59 6.34 5.69
N ILE A 514 -15.62 6.52 6.49
CA ILE A 514 -17.00 6.27 6.08
C ILE A 514 -17.66 7.59 5.70
N GLU A 515 -18.37 7.61 4.58
CA GLU A 515 -19.16 8.76 4.17
C GLU A 515 -20.37 8.97 5.12
N PRO A 516 -20.75 10.23 5.36
CA PRO A 516 -21.92 10.51 6.18
C PRO A 516 -23.18 9.76 5.73
N GLY A 517 -23.82 9.06 6.65
CA GLY A 517 -25.04 8.30 6.38
C GLY A 517 -24.85 6.91 5.79
N LYS A 518 -23.60 6.50 5.54
CA LYS A 518 -23.27 5.14 5.08
C LYS A 518 -22.99 4.19 6.25
N ASP A 519 -23.12 2.90 5.95
CA ASP A 519 -22.75 1.80 6.84
C ASP A 519 -21.33 1.31 6.50
N VAL A 520 -20.76 0.45 7.35
CA VAL A 520 -19.46 -0.18 7.11
C VAL A 520 -19.61 -1.31 6.10
N GLU A 521 -18.83 -1.29 5.02
CA GLU A 521 -18.89 -2.28 3.93
C GLU A 521 -17.65 -3.16 3.86
N GLU A 522 -16.45 -2.61 4.04
CA GLU A 522 -15.18 -3.28 3.89
C GLU A 522 -14.92 -4.31 5.01
N ALA A 523 -14.42 -5.51 4.66
CA ALA A 523 -14.33 -6.67 5.57
C ALA A 523 -13.44 -6.42 6.79
N HIS A 524 -12.28 -5.78 6.64
CA HIS A 524 -11.39 -5.48 7.77
C HIS A 524 -11.93 -4.36 8.68
N MET A 525 -12.72 -3.42 8.15
CA MET A 525 -13.43 -2.45 8.97
C MET A 525 -14.57 -3.11 9.72
N ARG A 526 -15.29 -4.05 9.07
CA ARG A 526 -16.33 -4.84 9.68
C ARG A 526 -15.81 -5.70 10.83
N ASN A 527 -14.68 -6.38 10.65
CA ASN A 527 -14.13 -7.22 11.70
C ASN A 527 -13.74 -6.40 12.94
N ARG A 528 -13.05 -5.26 12.74
CA ARG A 528 -12.64 -4.38 13.84
C ARG A 528 -13.84 -3.82 14.59
N GLN A 529 -14.86 -3.37 13.85
CA GLN A 529 -16.10 -2.90 14.46
C GLN A 529 -16.83 -4.03 15.21
N LEU A 530 -16.92 -5.24 14.63
CA LEU A 530 -17.54 -6.39 15.26
C LEU A 530 -16.89 -6.68 16.62
N ILE A 531 -15.58 -6.80 16.64
CA ILE A 531 -14.81 -7.10 17.87
C ILE A 531 -15.07 -6.00 18.90
N ALA A 532 -14.86 -4.74 18.53
CA ALA A 532 -14.95 -3.62 19.45
C ALA A 532 -16.39 -3.39 19.96
N GLN A 533 -17.40 -3.46 19.09
CA GLN A 533 -18.81 -3.33 19.45
C GLN A 533 -19.30 -4.48 20.30
N TRP A 534 -18.90 -5.71 19.99
CA TRP A 534 -19.27 -6.88 20.78
C TRP A 534 -18.70 -6.75 22.20
N VAL A 535 -17.39 -6.47 22.31
CA VAL A 535 -16.73 -6.27 23.61
C VAL A 535 -17.37 -5.14 24.41
N TYR A 536 -17.58 -3.98 23.77
CA TYR A 536 -18.22 -2.82 24.41
C TYR A 536 -19.61 -3.15 24.97
N ARG A 537 -20.42 -3.91 24.24
CA ARG A 537 -21.78 -4.28 24.68
C ARG A 537 -21.82 -5.40 25.71
N HIS A 538 -20.74 -6.15 25.89
CA HIS A 538 -20.59 -7.22 26.86
C HIS A 538 -19.71 -6.83 28.06
N ALA A 539 -19.25 -5.60 28.13
CA ALA A 539 -18.49 -5.04 29.25
C ALA A 539 -19.42 -4.68 30.43
N GLU A 540 -20.09 -5.67 30.98
CA GLU A 540 -21.16 -5.49 32.02
C GLU A 540 -20.60 -4.96 33.35
N ASN A 541 -19.29 -5.11 33.60
CA ASN A 541 -18.66 -4.61 34.82
C ASN A 541 -17.90 -3.27 34.59
N GLY A 542 -18.12 -2.61 33.44
CA GLY A 542 -17.49 -1.35 33.10
C GLY A 542 -16.02 -1.52 32.67
N GLU A 543 -15.64 -2.66 32.10
CA GLU A 543 -14.27 -2.91 31.61
C GLU A 543 -13.83 -1.87 30.58
N VAL A 544 -14.76 -1.41 29.74
CA VAL A 544 -14.56 -0.37 28.74
C VAL A 544 -15.82 0.50 28.62
N GLU A 545 -15.62 1.80 28.48
CA GLU A 545 -16.69 2.80 28.38
C GLU A 545 -16.35 3.85 27.32
N ILE A 546 -17.37 4.47 26.72
CA ILE A 546 -17.25 5.72 25.98
C ILE A 546 -17.69 6.83 26.92
N VAL A 547 -16.78 7.73 27.26
CA VAL A 547 -16.99 8.82 28.22
C VAL A 547 -16.96 10.17 27.51
N GLU A 548 -17.77 11.11 27.98
CA GLU A 548 -17.78 12.49 27.49
C GLU A 548 -16.86 13.37 28.37
N ARG A 549 -15.95 14.10 27.73
CA ARG A 549 -15.10 15.11 28.38
C ARG A 549 -15.05 16.35 27.48
N ASP A 550 -15.38 17.49 28.03
CA ASP A 550 -15.38 18.78 27.32
C ASP A 550 -16.20 18.77 26.01
N GLY A 551 -17.33 18.04 26.01
CA GLY A 551 -18.21 17.90 24.86
C GLY A 551 -17.68 17.00 23.74
N LYS A 552 -16.66 16.18 24.01
CA LYS A 552 -16.09 15.18 23.09
C LYS A 552 -16.14 13.79 23.71
N HIS A 553 -16.38 12.78 22.90
CA HIS A 553 -16.36 11.39 23.33
C HIS A 553 -14.97 10.78 23.23
N TYR A 554 -14.60 10.00 24.23
CA TYR A 554 -13.33 9.28 24.33
C TYR A 554 -13.54 7.86 24.80
N LEU A 555 -12.70 6.95 24.33
CA LEU A 555 -12.61 5.61 24.89
C LEU A 555 -11.90 5.63 26.24
N GLN A 556 -12.46 4.96 27.24
CA GLN A 556 -11.82 4.69 28.53
C GLN A 556 -11.79 3.19 28.78
N ILE A 557 -10.61 2.62 29.01
CA ILE A 557 -10.44 1.21 29.41
C ILE A 557 -10.12 1.19 30.90
N ASN A 558 -10.97 0.54 31.68
CA ASN A 558 -10.86 0.43 33.13
C ASN A 558 -10.25 -0.91 33.58
N ASP A 559 -10.44 -1.98 32.78
CA ASP A 559 -9.94 -3.33 33.10
C ASP A 559 -9.44 -4.04 31.85
N TYR A 560 -8.11 -4.05 31.67
CA TYR A 560 -7.46 -4.70 30.53
C TYR A 560 -7.49 -6.24 30.59
N GLU A 561 -7.46 -6.83 31.79
CA GLU A 561 -7.64 -8.27 31.96
C GLU A 561 -9.08 -8.70 31.68
N GLY A 562 -10.05 -7.85 32.04
CA GLY A 562 -11.43 -8.02 31.67
C GLY A 562 -11.62 -8.00 30.16
N LEU A 563 -10.94 -7.09 29.43
CA LEU A 563 -10.95 -7.07 27.97
C LEU A 563 -10.39 -8.37 27.39
N ARG A 564 -9.24 -8.87 27.89
CA ARG A 564 -8.67 -10.15 27.48
C ARG A 564 -9.67 -11.28 27.60
N ARG A 565 -10.39 -11.34 28.73
CA ARG A 565 -11.44 -12.33 28.96
C ARG A 565 -12.55 -12.22 27.90
N LEU A 566 -13.00 -11.02 27.60
CA LEU A 566 -14.04 -10.77 26.59
C LEU A 566 -13.56 -11.16 25.18
N TYR A 567 -12.35 -10.83 24.81
CA TYR A 567 -11.74 -11.30 23.54
C TYR A 567 -11.71 -12.84 23.47
N GLY A 568 -11.35 -13.51 24.56
CA GLY A 568 -11.36 -14.98 24.63
C GLY A 568 -12.76 -15.58 24.47
N GLN A 569 -13.79 -14.97 25.05
CA GLN A 569 -15.17 -15.41 24.91
C GLN A 569 -15.65 -15.25 23.46
N LEU A 570 -15.37 -14.10 22.84
CA LEU A 570 -15.74 -13.86 21.45
C LEU A 570 -14.98 -14.79 20.50
N LEU A 571 -13.68 -15.02 20.74
CA LEU A 571 -12.88 -15.98 19.96
C LEU A 571 -13.50 -17.38 19.97
N ALA A 572 -13.92 -17.87 21.15
CA ALA A 572 -14.54 -19.17 21.30
C ALA A 572 -15.85 -19.28 20.47
N GLU A 573 -16.68 -18.24 20.46
CA GLU A 573 -17.93 -18.21 19.70
C GLU A 573 -17.66 -18.07 18.18
N ILE A 574 -16.77 -17.19 17.77
CA ILE A 574 -16.39 -17.04 16.35
C ILE A 574 -15.82 -18.36 15.81
N GLN A 575 -14.96 -19.04 16.59
CA GLN A 575 -14.41 -20.35 16.19
C GLN A 575 -15.52 -21.40 16.09
N ARG A 576 -16.49 -21.43 17.01
CA ARG A 576 -17.65 -22.32 16.91
C ARG A 576 -18.41 -22.08 15.60
N ILE A 577 -18.75 -20.83 15.33
CA ILE A 577 -19.46 -20.41 14.09
C ILE A 577 -18.70 -20.91 12.86
N THR A 578 -17.41 -20.67 12.82
CA THR A 578 -16.57 -21.11 11.70
C THR A 578 -16.51 -22.62 11.57
N SER A 579 -16.26 -23.32 12.69
CA SER A 579 -16.08 -24.79 12.70
C SER A 579 -17.34 -25.56 12.35
N GLU A 580 -18.51 -25.04 12.76
CA GLU A 580 -19.82 -25.64 12.49
C GLU A 580 -20.43 -25.19 11.15
N GLY A 581 -19.87 -24.13 10.53
CA GLY A 581 -20.44 -23.52 9.34
C GLY A 581 -21.82 -22.87 9.62
N ASP A 582 -22.00 -22.33 10.82
CA ASP A 582 -23.24 -21.75 11.29
C ASP A 582 -23.52 -20.38 10.65
N TYR A 583 -24.05 -20.42 9.43
CA TYR A 583 -24.40 -19.23 8.67
C TYR A 583 -25.39 -18.30 9.42
N ALA A 584 -26.35 -18.86 10.14
CA ALA A 584 -27.38 -18.07 10.82
C ALA A 584 -26.75 -17.24 11.96
N ALA A 585 -25.86 -17.85 12.73
CA ALA A 585 -25.13 -17.15 13.79
C ALA A 585 -24.11 -16.13 13.22
N ALA A 586 -23.40 -16.48 12.14
CA ALA A 586 -22.51 -15.55 11.44
C ALA A 586 -23.25 -14.29 10.96
N LYS A 587 -24.37 -14.48 10.28
CA LYS A 587 -25.23 -13.39 9.81
C LYS A 587 -25.71 -12.51 10.97
N ALA A 588 -26.26 -13.11 12.01
CA ALA A 588 -26.77 -12.37 13.17
C ALA A 588 -25.66 -11.55 13.86
N MET A 589 -24.45 -12.11 13.99
CA MET A 589 -23.30 -11.44 14.59
C MET A 589 -22.82 -10.27 13.74
N VAL A 590 -22.64 -10.45 12.43
CA VAL A 590 -22.22 -9.40 11.51
C VAL A 590 -23.24 -8.27 11.46
N GLU A 591 -24.53 -8.59 11.32
CA GLU A 591 -25.61 -7.58 11.29
C GLU A 591 -25.72 -6.80 12.60
N ALA A 592 -25.52 -7.45 13.75
CA ALA A 592 -25.63 -6.80 15.06
C ALA A 592 -24.44 -5.90 15.41
N TYR A 593 -23.22 -6.26 14.99
CA TYR A 593 -22.01 -5.63 15.51
C TYR A 593 -21.08 -5.03 14.45
N ALA A 594 -21.17 -5.44 13.18
CA ALA A 594 -20.17 -5.09 12.17
C ALA A 594 -20.57 -3.98 11.19
N VAL A 595 -21.86 -3.70 11.04
CA VAL A 595 -22.37 -2.93 9.90
C VAL A 595 -22.79 -1.52 10.26
N LYS A 596 -23.61 -1.39 11.31
CA LYS A 596 -24.27 -0.12 11.65
C LYS A 596 -23.33 0.87 12.32
N VAL A 597 -23.41 2.11 11.85
CA VAL A 597 -22.62 3.24 12.37
C VAL A 597 -23.49 4.08 13.29
N ASP A 598 -22.98 4.45 14.46
CA ASP A 598 -23.58 5.46 15.33
C ASP A 598 -23.44 6.84 14.69
N GLN A 599 -24.52 7.35 14.10
CA GLN A 599 -24.48 8.57 13.29
C GLN A 599 -24.11 9.83 14.09
N PRO A 600 -24.60 10.07 15.33
CA PRO A 600 -24.14 11.17 16.17
C PRO A 600 -22.64 11.13 16.44
N LEU A 601 -22.13 9.98 16.87
CA LEU A 601 -20.69 9.80 17.13
C LEU A 601 -19.86 9.95 15.84
N HIS A 602 -20.33 9.38 14.74
CA HIS A 602 -19.67 9.50 13.43
C HIS A 602 -19.51 10.97 13.01
N LYS A 603 -20.57 11.76 13.13
CA LYS A 603 -20.53 13.20 12.82
C LYS A 603 -19.47 13.92 13.67
N GLU A 604 -19.45 13.67 14.99
CA GLU A 604 -18.44 14.24 15.88
C GLU A 604 -17.01 13.86 15.45
N ILE A 605 -16.78 12.56 15.16
CA ILE A 605 -15.46 12.07 14.73
C ILE A 605 -15.00 12.76 13.45
N LEU A 606 -15.88 12.90 12.45
CA LEU A 606 -15.59 13.60 11.20
C LEU A 606 -15.25 15.08 11.43
N GLU A 607 -16.01 15.78 12.28
CA GLU A 607 -15.75 17.16 12.63
C GLU A 607 -14.39 17.31 13.33
N ARG A 608 -14.08 16.45 14.29
CA ARG A 608 -12.79 16.44 15.01
C ARG A 608 -11.63 16.17 14.07
N TYR A 609 -11.78 15.18 13.18
CA TYR A 609 -10.74 14.83 12.20
C TYR A 609 -10.50 15.97 11.19
N ALA A 610 -11.55 16.63 10.73
CA ALA A 610 -11.43 17.74 9.78
C ALA A 610 -10.59 18.90 10.31
N HIS A 611 -10.61 19.16 11.63
CA HIS A 611 -9.78 20.21 12.26
C HIS A 611 -8.28 19.89 12.25
N LEU A 612 -7.90 18.61 12.14
CA LEU A 612 -6.50 18.19 12.08
C LEU A 612 -5.87 18.45 10.70
N ASN A 613 -6.69 18.66 9.67
CA ASN A 613 -6.23 18.87 8.30
C ASN A 613 -5.22 17.81 7.83
N LEU A 614 -5.48 16.54 8.15
CA LEU A 614 -4.66 15.40 7.76
C LEU A 614 -5.00 14.97 6.33
N ALA A 615 -3.98 14.66 5.54
CA ALA A 615 -4.17 14.10 4.21
C ALA A 615 -4.64 12.63 4.33
N PRO A 616 -5.79 12.27 3.73
CA PRO A 616 -6.31 10.91 3.82
C PRO A 616 -5.50 9.89 3.03
N TYR A 617 -4.80 10.33 1.97
CA TYR A 617 -4.02 9.46 1.10
C TYR A 617 -2.54 9.79 1.19
N LYS A 618 -1.71 8.75 1.10
CA LYS A 618 -0.26 8.87 1.19
C LYS A 618 0.42 8.05 0.12
N GLY A 619 1.59 8.51 -0.29
CA GLY A 619 2.48 7.78 -1.19
C GLY A 619 3.93 8.11 -0.87
N PHE A 620 4.85 7.50 -1.59
CA PHE A 620 6.26 7.54 -1.28
C PHE A 620 7.11 8.14 -2.39
N VAL A 621 8.26 8.72 -2.00
CA VAL A 621 9.43 8.85 -2.86
C VAL A 621 10.37 7.69 -2.58
N ASN A 622 10.95 7.16 -3.64
CA ASN A 622 11.95 6.11 -3.55
C ASN A 622 13.31 6.66 -3.09
N PRO A 623 14.11 5.87 -2.37
CA PRO A 623 15.54 6.14 -2.22
C PRO A 623 16.27 6.14 -3.57
N VAL A 624 17.39 6.83 -3.65
CA VAL A 624 18.27 6.84 -4.82
C VAL A 624 19.45 5.91 -4.56
N TYR A 625 19.63 4.91 -5.42
CA TYR A 625 20.72 3.96 -5.35
C TYR A 625 21.83 4.34 -6.32
N THR A 626 23.06 4.49 -5.81
CA THR A 626 24.23 4.86 -6.61
C THR A 626 25.32 3.80 -6.46
N PRO A 627 25.65 3.07 -7.55
CA PRO A 627 26.73 2.09 -7.54
C PRO A 627 28.10 2.78 -7.46
N VAL A 628 28.99 2.20 -6.67
CA VAL A 628 30.39 2.62 -6.57
C VAL A 628 31.22 1.65 -7.38
N TYR A 629 32.04 2.17 -8.30
CA TYR A 629 32.83 1.36 -9.21
C TYR A 629 34.32 1.40 -8.83
N ASP A 630 35.03 0.29 -9.08
CA ASP A 630 36.49 0.26 -9.13
C ASP A 630 37.00 0.81 -10.46
N LYS A 631 38.33 0.83 -10.60
CA LYS A 631 39.00 1.27 -11.85
C LYS A 631 38.74 0.37 -13.09
N ASP A 632 38.30 -0.85 -12.85
CA ASP A 632 38.01 -1.85 -13.87
C ASP A 632 36.50 -1.87 -14.24
N GLY A 633 35.71 -1.01 -13.60
CA GLY A 633 34.28 -0.86 -13.86
C GLY A 633 33.37 -1.86 -13.09
N ASN A 634 33.90 -2.58 -12.10
CA ASN A 634 33.11 -3.49 -11.28
C ASN A 634 32.47 -2.73 -10.11
N ILE A 635 31.25 -3.09 -9.75
CA ILE A 635 30.58 -2.55 -8.57
C ILE A 635 31.30 -3.07 -7.32
N THR A 636 31.70 -2.16 -6.43
CA THR A 636 32.33 -2.45 -5.14
C THR A 636 31.43 -2.15 -3.96
N ASP A 637 30.39 -1.33 -4.15
CA ASP A 637 29.37 -1.02 -3.18
C ASP A 637 28.15 -0.36 -3.86
N VAL A 638 27.03 -0.27 -3.18
CA VAL A 638 25.86 0.51 -3.58
C VAL A 638 25.45 1.42 -2.42
N LYS A 639 25.42 2.72 -2.67
CA LYS A 639 25.04 3.73 -1.68
C LYS A 639 23.60 4.14 -1.84
N ILE A 640 22.96 4.45 -0.71
CA ILE A 640 21.59 4.96 -0.66
C ILE A 640 21.60 6.45 -0.32
N ASP A 641 20.82 7.24 -1.05
CA ASP A 641 20.53 8.64 -0.76
C ASP A 641 19.02 8.83 -0.58
N TYR A 642 18.63 9.52 0.48
CA TYR A 642 17.25 9.82 0.84
C TYR A 642 16.89 11.30 0.68
N THR A 643 17.74 12.11 0.06
CA THR A 643 17.58 13.57 0.04
C THR A 643 16.68 14.08 -1.08
N GLU A 644 16.47 13.28 -2.12
CA GLU A 644 15.68 13.68 -3.30
C GLU A 644 14.23 14.00 -2.91
N GLY A 645 13.71 15.12 -3.44
CA GLY A 645 12.33 15.55 -3.25
C GLY A 645 11.38 14.94 -4.29
N TYR A 646 10.07 15.11 -4.08
CA TYR A 646 9.03 14.52 -4.93
C TYR A 646 9.10 15.03 -6.39
N THR A 647 9.13 16.35 -6.56
CA THR A 647 9.23 16.98 -7.89
C THR A 647 10.52 16.61 -8.61
N GLU A 648 11.64 16.62 -7.88
CA GLU A 648 12.97 16.27 -8.42
C GLU A 648 13.00 14.83 -8.92
N GLN A 649 12.43 13.90 -8.14
CA GLN A 649 12.36 12.48 -8.50
C GLN A 649 11.53 12.25 -9.76
N HIS A 650 10.35 12.86 -9.86
CA HIS A 650 9.50 12.68 -11.04
C HIS A 650 10.10 13.27 -12.31
N LEU A 651 10.77 14.43 -12.22
CA LEU A 651 11.50 15.02 -13.36
C LEU A 651 12.72 14.18 -13.76
N ARG A 652 13.45 13.63 -12.78
CA ARG A 652 14.53 12.69 -13.06
C ARG A 652 14.01 11.42 -13.71
N TYR A 653 12.93 10.83 -13.22
CA TYR A 653 12.32 9.65 -13.81
C TYR A 653 11.84 9.90 -15.24
N SER A 654 11.29 11.08 -15.53
CA SER A 654 10.88 11.44 -16.89
C SER A 654 12.05 11.62 -17.84
N ARG A 655 13.22 12.00 -17.34
CA ARG A 655 14.44 12.08 -18.13
C ARG A 655 15.08 10.71 -18.37
N ASP A 656 15.13 9.86 -17.32
CA ASP A 656 15.97 8.66 -17.30
C ASP A 656 15.20 7.38 -17.68
N TYR A 657 13.86 7.35 -17.50
CA TYR A 657 13.00 6.17 -17.64
C TYR A 657 11.75 6.41 -18.51
N SER A 658 11.85 7.28 -19.50
CA SER A 658 10.72 7.60 -20.40
C SER A 658 11.06 7.14 -21.82
N TRP A 659 10.59 5.94 -22.18
CA TRP A 659 10.96 5.25 -23.39
C TRP A 659 9.86 5.18 -24.46
N LEU A 660 8.59 5.21 -24.02
CA LEU A 660 7.47 5.01 -24.93
C LEU A 660 7.13 6.27 -25.75
N PRO A 661 6.56 6.15 -26.93
CA PRO A 661 5.96 7.26 -27.65
C PRO A 661 4.79 7.87 -26.85
N ASP A 662 4.29 9.02 -27.27
CA ASP A 662 3.21 9.72 -26.59
C ASP A 662 1.86 9.00 -26.65
N ILE A 663 1.66 8.20 -27.69
CA ILE A 663 0.47 7.37 -27.94
C ILE A 663 0.96 5.97 -28.38
N ASN A 664 0.40 4.93 -27.78
CA ASN A 664 0.73 3.54 -28.03
C ASN A 664 -0.46 2.73 -28.53
#